data_80c500e3a55874053a3b00539a09f6f5
#
_entry.id   80c500e3a55874053a3b00539a09f6f5
#
_cell.length_a   1.000
_cell.length_b   1.000
_cell.length_c   1.000
_cell.angle_alpha   90.00
_cell.angle_beta   90.00
_cell.angle_gamma   90.00
#
_symmetry.space_group_name_H-M   'P 1'
#
loop_
_entity.id
_entity.type
_entity.pdbx_description
1 polymer ?
#
loop_
_entity_poly.entity_id
_entity_poly.type
_entity_poly.pdbx_seq_one_letter_code
_entity_poly.pdbx_strand_id
1 'polypeptide(L)'
;MKKRILSILLLCCMVLTLLPVTAFATGELRDSTNVTVTFDSAGGSEVATQSVPQGQPAQRPADPVKEGYTFIGWYDKNDLDNKYYNMPEWNFRYSVTKDMVLVAQWMEPMPISTEPITYLDKDGNQQVCNEYTVLTSNTADSILDLDDKWYDLPAGWYVVKGNVTFTPRLDTHGAVNLILTDGSHLTAEWGINVKEGDTFTVYAQSTDENTMGKLTACLSEEEPTSDIKYYVWPDRGMTGIGSSVRYRKHNSGLIESDGDIIINGGNIRARGQAGAACIGGSSGDNVTWSYESDIRQCGSVTINGGIVRTEAAKRYDAFYNNGIGSVLGYGGSVTINGGTVVAEARADAIATGRNGIITINGGNITARGGLGEGSPIGLGAGSGIGSDDVINNITINGGNIDAYSARDGLGIGSAGTATVKITGGVIKAVSNAEAAIGLCEYSTGSVSITDGKITAIGQGSADGIGGYADVSITGGEIDVSVEGSGVAIGGNGGKSITIQGNAIKSISSKMGTCIGGNNRNGSAKDITILDAELPLLGGEDLLIGNRVSDDRGGNITIRNCRILSTDVVAVEGIQLGNNGNIQIENSEIVLTGIKGIRTGDSGSIAIRDSQLVTNGIYMGEEGTTQRKLKRLEITNSTVVTNDVLGSTGKFTSVGEIVIHGSSIRQSSEDRGNGFGIGCGEYGTFDRIDIQDSQIDIPGFKDGVAIGGGRYTKDPGNSVIRIANSRVFARTRDRWSTAIGRGVASSGDGALRIFIENSTVTAKGGWLFGDDTEYVPGIGISYKSSLNAYIQVMDSTVESFRHTKSRNMDDSDYVYDDLHTKKLPGNPAENISICGSTVNGTRIDHSLDKYGKCSLCGKYDIGYCYEKGLLTMEGLTDCAYDGSEKKLTGLSHQTGENKTKQLTENTDYTASYSNNVHPYTLTPDDEGFDPAKAPKV
;
A
#
# COMPACT_ATOMS: atom_id res chain seq x y z
N MET A 1 10.74 36.28 17.53
CA MET A 1 9.48 36.79 16.97
C MET A 1 8.45 35.72 16.71
N LYS A 2 8.77 34.55 16.12
CA LYS A 2 7.75 33.49 15.80
C LYS A 2 7.00 32.90 17.00
N LYS A 3 7.62 32.74 18.19
CA LYS A 3 6.95 32.22 19.40
C LYS A 3 5.98 33.20 20.06
N ARG A 4 6.16 34.49 19.88
CA ARG A 4 5.25 35.53 20.43
C ARG A 4 4.00 35.72 19.56
N ILE A 5 4.11 35.51 18.26
CA ILE A 5 2.97 35.55 17.33
C ILE A 5 2.02 34.36 17.54
N LEU A 6 2.57 33.17 17.81
CA LEU A 6 1.78 31.98 18.10
C LEU A 6 1.00 32.09 19.42
N SER A 7 1.61 32.68 20.46
CA SER A 7 0.93 32.92 21.74
C SER A 7 -0.17 33.99 21.64
N ILE A 8 -0.01 34.98 20.80
CA ILE A 8 -1.04 35.99 20.55
C ILE A 8 -2.19 35.39 19.71
N LEU A 9 -1.91 34.56 18.75
CA LEU A 9 -2.95 33.83 17.99
C LEU A 9 -3.75 32.86 18.87
N LEU A 10 -3.10 32.16 19.81
CA LEU A 10 -3.80 31.26 20.76
C LEU A 10 -4.66 32.09 21.74
N LEU A 11 -4.18 33.26 22.19
CA LEU A 11 -4.96 34.12 23.06
C LEU A 11 -6.16 34.72 22.33
N CYS A 12 -6.01 35.10 21.06
CA CYS A 12 -7.12 35.59 20.24
C CYS A 12 -8.17 34.48 19.99
N CYS A 13 -7.75 33.24 19.77
CA CYS A 13 -8.69 32.10 19.64
C CYS A 13 -9.43 31.82 20.95
N MET A 14 -8.79 31.92 22.12
CA MET A 14 -9.46 31.73 23.41
C MET A 14 -10.42 32.89 23.76
N VAL A 15 -10.15 34.09 23.32
CA VAL A 15 -11.05 35.27 23.55
C VAL A 15 -12.26 35.21 22.61
N LEU A 16 -12.10 34.66 21.40
CA LEU A 16 -13.24 34.46 20.47
C LEU A 16 -14.24 33.37 20.91
N THR A 17 -13.82 32.41 21.75
CA THR A 17 -14.73 31.38 22.29
C THR A 17 -15.50 31.81 23.54
N LEU A 18 -15.22 32.99 24.09
CA LEU A 18 -15.89 33.53 25.30
C LEU A 18 -16.85 34.68 25.00
N LEU A 19 -17.05 35.07 23.76
CA LEU A 19 -18.09 36.00 23.39
C LEU A 19 -19.41 35.28 23.20
N PRO A 20 -20.50 35.64 23.85
CA PRO A 20 -21.81 35.09 23.56
C PRO A 20 -22.14 35.43 22.10
N VAL A 21 -22.45 34.40 21.30
CA VAL A 21 -22.92 34.59 19.93
C VAL A 21 -24.33 35.15 20.00
N THR A 22 -24.44 36.45 20.26
CA THR A 22 -25.69 37.20 20.05
C THR A 22 -25.38 38.34 19.11
N ALA A 23 -25.87 38.20 17.92
CA ALA A 23 -26.08 39.21 16.89
C ALA A 23 -25.31 38.88 15.59
N PHE A 24 -26.05 38.27 14.69
CA PHE A 24 -26.25 38.69 13.30
C PHE A 24 -27.18 37.65 12.63
N ALA A 25 -28.45 37.70 12.95
CA ALA A 25 -29.51 37.22 12.07
C ALA A 25 -30.62 38.27 12.10
N THR A 26 -30.55 39.25 11.21
CA THR A 26 -31.71 39.95 10.74
C THR A 26 -32.40 39.07 9.69
N GLY A 27 -32.98 37.97 10.14
CA GLY A 27 -34.04 37.24 9.47
C GLY A 27 -35.22 37.34 10.44
N GLU A 28 -36.37 37.70 9.96
CA GLU A 28 -37.61 37.88 10.70
C GLU A 28 -37.75 36.85 11.81
N LEU A 29 -37.85 37.32 13.06
CA LEU A 29 -38.35 36.56 14.21
C LEU A 29 -39.71 35.98 13.82
N ARG A 30 -39.74 34.75 13.30
CA ARG A 30 -40.95 33.92 13.48
C ARG A 30 -41.03 33.75 14.99
N ASP A 31 -42.12 34.24 15.54
CA ASP A 31 -42.54 33.98 16.90
C ASP A 31 -42.46 32.50 17.14
N SER A 32 -41.45 31.99 17.84
CA SER A 32 -41.31 30.57 18.15
C SER A 32 -42.41 30.29 19.21
N THR A 33 -43.54 29.79 18.77
CA THR A 33 -44.58 29.29 19.68
C THR A 33 -43.98 28.16 20.50
N ASN A 34 -43.85 28.35 21.80
CA ASN A 34 -43.45 27.28 22.69
C ASN A 34 -44.63 26.33 22.85
N VAL A 35 -44.33 25.04 22.95
CA VAL A 35 -45.23 23.96 23.28
C VAL A 35 -44.93 23.47 24.69
N THR A 36 -45.95 22.94 25.35
CA THR A 36 -45.88 22.47 26.74
C THR A 36 -45.75 20.95 26.78
N VAL A 37 -44.74 20.42 27.48
CA VAL A 37 -44.63 19.00 27.82
C VAL A 37 -44.92 18.84 29.30
N THR A 38 -46.06 18.24 29.61
CA THR A 38 -46.52 17.94 30.99
C THR A 38 -46.10 16.52 31.33
N PHE A 39 -45.57 16.31 32.52
CA PHE A 39 -45.20 14.99 33.03
C PHE A 39 -46.19 14.57 34.10
N ASP A 40 -47.00 13.58 33.79
CA ASP A 40 -47.90 12.93 34.73
C ASP A 40 -47.19 11.76 35.39
N SER A 41 -46.77 11.89 36.63
CA SER A 41 -46.03 10.84 37.33
C SER A 41 -46.90 9.64 37.74
N ALA A 42 -48.20 9.61 37.45
CA ALA A 42 -49.12 8.52 37.75
C ALA A 42 -49.01 8.02 39.22
N GLY A 43 -48.94 8.96 40.15
CA GLY A 43 -48.80 8.70 41.58
C GLY A 43 -47.37 8.58 42.11
N GLY A 44 -46.36 8.84 41.31
CA GLY A 44 -44.98 9.01 41.74
C GLY A 44 -44.65 10.44 42.18
N SER A 45 -43.35 10.71 42.45
CA SER A 45 -42.90 12.07 42.78
C SER A 45 -43.21 13.07 41.67
N GLU A 46 -43.48 14.31 42.00
CA GLU A 46 -43.85 15.38 41.07
C GLU A 46 -42.67 15.70 40.12
N VAL A 47 -42.98 15.85 38.83
CA VAL A 47 -41.99 16.22 37.78
C VAL A 47 -42.43 17.52 37.13
N ALA A 48 -41.54 18.49 37.02
CA ALA A 48 -41.85 19.81 36.50
C ALA A 48 -42.17 19.78 34.99
N THR A 49 -43.22 20.51 34.60
CA THR A 49 -43.59 20.77 33.20
C THR A 49 -42.46 21.53 32.46
N GLN A 50 -42.23 21.19 31.21
CA GLN A 50 -41.23 21.87 30.35
C GLN A 50 -41.96 22.71 29.28
N SER A 51 -41.45 23.92 29.06
CA SER A 51 -41.78 24.79 27.92
C SER A 51 -40.71 24.64 26.87
N VAL A 52 -41.03 24.06 25.72
CA VAL A 52 -40.08 23.70 24.66
C VAL A 52 -40.41 24.50 23.39
N PRO A 53 -39.45 25.10 22.71
CA PRO A 53 -39.70 25.70 21.40
C PRO A 53 -40.27 24.65 20.42
N GLN A 54 -41.36 24.99 19.70
CA GLN A 54 -41.99 24.08 18.77
C GLN A 54 -40.97 23.54 17.74
N GLY A 55 -40.88 22.23 17.60
CA GLY A 55 -39.94 21.55 16.72
C GLY A 55 -38.60 21.23 17.38
N GLN A 56 -38.39 21.52 18.66
CA GLN A 56 -37.22 21.09 19.44
C GLN A 56 -37.56 19.92 20.38
N PRO A 57 -36.61 19.08 20.77
CA PRO A 57 -36.83 17.99 21.71
C PRO A 57 -36.94 18.51 23.15
N ALA A 58 -37.77 17.82 23.95
CA ALA A 58 -37.82 18.01 25.41
C ALA A 58 -36.60 17.38 26.09
N GLN A 59 -36.22 17.86 27.25
CA GLN A 59 -35.18 17.23 28.07
C GLN A 59 -35.77 16.08 28.89
N ARG A 60 -35.06 14.93 28.97
CA ARG A 60 -35.45 13.83 29.87
C ARG A 60 -35.36 14.32 31.31
N PRO A 61 -36.44 14.34 32.10
CA PRO A 61 -36.38 14.66 33.51
C PRO A 61 -35.72 13.53 34.31
N ALA A 62 -35.34 13.80 35.55
CA ALA A 62 -34.97 12.74 36.48
C ALA A 62 -36.17 11.77 36.66
N ASP A 63 -35.88 10.49 36.80
CA ASP A 63 -36.90 9.48 36.98
C ASP A 63 -37.69 9.69 38.27
N PRO A 64 -39.02 9.69 38.21
CA PRO A 64 -39.85 9.85 39.40
C PRO A 64 -39.75 8.63 40.32
N VAL A 65 -40.09 8.79 41.58
CA VAL A 65 -40.06 7.72 42.59
C VAL A 65 -41.47 7.48 43.08
N LYS A 66 -41.90 6.21 43.12
CA LYS A 66 -43.19 5.75 43.68
C LYS A 66 -42.89 4.59 44.64
N GLU A 67 -43.31 4.73 45.90
CA GLU A 67 -43.03 3.71 46.92
C GLU A 67 -43.68 2.35 46.56
N GLY A 68 -42.86 1.31 46.57
CA GLY A 68 -43.30 -0.03 46.20
C GLY A 68 -43.45 -0.29 44.69
N TYR A 69 -42.95 0.55 43.85
CA TYR A 69 -42.98 0.38 42.37
C TYR A 69 -41.66 0.73 41.73
N THR A 70 -41.38 0.10 40.59
CA THR A 70 -40.23 0.42 39.72
C THR A 70 -40.70 1.25 38.54
N PHE A 71 -40.03 2.36 38.26
CA PHE A 71 -40.28 3.19 37.08
C PHE A 71 -39.84 2.49 35.81
N ILE A 72 -40.74 2.43 34.82
CA ILE A 72 -40.46 1.77 33.52
C ILE A 72 -40.10 2.78 32.44
N GLY A 73 -40.65 3.97 32.45
CA GLY A 73 -40.39 4.99 31.44
C GLY A 73 -41.55 5.98 31.29
N TRP A 74 -41.38 6.95 30.40
CA TRP A 74 -42.35 7.97 30.02
C TRP A 74 -43.05 7.59 28.72
N TYR A 75 -44.37 7.63 28.67
CA TYR A 75 -45.18 7.24 27.50
C TYR A 75 -46.13 8.37 27.12
N ASP A 76 -46.38 8.60 25.82
CA ASP A 76 -47.29 9.61 25.33
C ASP A 76 -48.72 9.21 25.76
N LYS A 77 -49.39 10.08 26.51
CA LYS A 77 -50.76 9.88 26.95
C LYS A 77 -51.71 9.60 25.81
N ASN A 78 -51.52 10.22 24.66
CA ASN A 78 -52.38 10.04 23.50
C ASN A 78 -52.24 8.62 22.94
N ASP A 79 -51.03 8.05 22.99
CA ASP A 79 -50.79 6.67 22.57
C ASP A 79 -51.41 5.67 23.56
N LEU A 80 -51.32 5.95 24.88
CA LEU A 80 -51.93 5.16 25.94
C LEU A 80 -53.46 5.19 25.84
N ASP A 81 -54.07 6.36 25.66
CA ASP A 81 -55.54 6.53 25.61
C ASP A 81 -56.14 5.84 24.37
N ASN A 82 -55.43 5.80 23.25
CA ASN A 82 -55.90 5.19 22.02
C ASN A 82 -55.56 3.68 21.91
N LYS A 83 -54.95 3.10 22.95
CA LYS A 83 -54.49 1.68 22.96
C LYS A 83 -53.81 1.25 21.67
N TYR A 84 -52.84 2.07 21.22
CA TYR A 84 -52.02 1.67 20.08
C TYR A 84 -51.15 0.48 20.49
N TYR A 85 -51.14 -0.55 19.69
CA TYR A 85 -50.27 -1.71 19.91
C TYR A 85 -48.80 -1.32 19.85
N ASN A 86 -47.98 -1.87 20.76
CA ASN A 86 -46.53 -1.61 20.85
C ASN A 86 -46.16 -0.13 21.09
N MET A 87 -46.60 0.43 22.20
CA MET A 87 -46.26 1.81 22.59
C MET A 87 -44.80 1.86 23.05
N PRO A 88 -43.92 2.53 22.32
CA PRO A 88 -42.54 2.73 22.80
C PRO A 88 -42.54 3.76 23.93
N GLU A 89 -41.58 3.65 24.84
CA GLU A 89 -41.18 4.74 25.71
C GLU A 89 -40.90 5.99 24.87
N TRP A 90 -41.28 7.18 25.39
CA TRP A 90 -41.02 8.42 24.71
C TRP A 90 -39.50 8.66 24.51
N ASN A 91 -39.07 8.83 23.27
CA ASN A 91 -37.69 9.18 22.98
C ASN A 91 -37.51 10.71 23.05
N PHE A 92 -36.75 11.18 24.01
CA PHE A 92 -36.48 12.59 24.26
C PHE A 92 -35.62 13.27 23.19
N ARG A 93 -35.22 12.58 22.11
CA ARG A 93 -34.62 13.20 20.90
C ARG A 93 -35.67 13.66 19.89
N TYR A 94 -36.94 13.26 20.05
CA TYR A 94 -37.97 13.66 19.12
C TYR A 94 -38.39 15.09 19.32
N SER A 95 -38.57 15.79 18.20
CA SER A 95 -39.09 17.16 18.19
C SER A 95 -40.53 17.19 18.69
N VAL A 96 -40.81 18.06 19.66
CA VAL A 96 -42.17 18.30 20.18
C VAL A 96 -42.84 19.38 19.34
N THR A 97 -43.89 19.01 18.61
CA THR A 97 -44.60 19.91 17.67
C THR A 97 -45.92 20.48 18.19
N LYS A 98 -46.40 19.97 19.30
CA LYS A 98 -47.66 20.38 19.96
C LYS A 98 -47.60 20.08 21.46
N ASP A 99 -48.51 20.69 22.23
CA ASP A 99 -48.65 20.34 23.64
C ASP A 99 -48.89 18.85 23.80
N MET A 100 -48.23 18.25 24.79
CA MET A 100 -48.32 16.81 25.04
C MET A 100 -48.21 16.50 26.53
N VAL A 101 -48.70 15.31 26.89
CA VAL A 101 -48.57 14.76 28.23
C VAL A 101 -47.85 13.44 28.17
N LEU A 102 -46.77 13.34 28.93
CA LEU A 102 -46.01 12.11 29.12
C LEU A 102 -46.43 11.50 30.46
N VAL A 103 -46.81 10.23 30.45
CA VAL A 103 -47.30 9.51 31.64
C VAL A 103 -46.30 8.48 32.08
N ALA A 104 -45.93 8.50 33.34
CA ALA A 104 -45.04 7.48 33.90
C ALA A 104 -45.76 6.11 33.96
N GLN A 105 -45.05 5.08 33.52
CA GLN A 105 -45.49 3.70 33.72
C GLN A 105 -44.71 3.06 34.86
N TRP A 106 -45.40 2.19 35.60
CA TRP A 106 -44.87 1.59 36.83
C TRP A 106 -45.08 0.09 36.82
N MET A 107 -44.11 -0.67 37.34
CA MET A 107 -44.20 -2.10 37.52
C MET A 107 -44.17 -2.46 39.01
N GLU A 108 -44.90 -3.49 39.40
CA GLU A 108 -44.81 -4.03 40.75
C GLU A 108 -43.45 -4.65 41.02
N PRO A 109 -42.89 -4.56 42.25
CA PRO A 109 -41.56 -5.08 42.54
C PRO A 109 -41.52 -6.59 42.39
N MET A 110 -40.49 -7.07 41.73
CA MET A 110 -40.24 -8.51 41.64
C MET A 110 -39.66 -9.06 42.94
N PRO A 111 -39.97 -10.34 43.32
CA PRO A 111 -39.38 -10.96 44.51
C PRO A 111 -37.85 -11.01 44.47
N ILE A 112 -37.18 -10.48 45.48
CA ILE A 112 -35.74 -10.47 45.62
C ILE A 112 -35.28 -11.68 46.47
N SER A 113 -34.33 -12.44 45.94
CA SER A 113 -33.58 -13.45 46.67
C SER A 113 -32.35 -12.83 47.31
N THR A 114 -32.07 -13.21 48.58
CA THR A 114 -30.88 -12.80 49.33
C THR A 114 -29.89 -13.93 49.56
N GLU A 115 -30.11 -15.09 48.91
CA GLU A 115 -29.12 -16.19 48.94
C GLU A 115 -27.90 -15.82 48.10
N PRO A 116 -26.67 -15.83 48.63
CA PRO A 116 -25.51 -15.46 47.85
C PRO A 116 -25.29 -16.39 46.67
N ILE A 117 -25.02 -15.80 45.49
CA ILE A 117 -24.69 -16.54 44.27
C ILE A 117 -23.40 -16.03 43.69
N THR A 118 -22.55 -16.93 43.19
CA THR A 118 -21.25 -16.58 42.57
C THR A 118 -21.39 -16.39 41.05
N TYR A 119 -20.57 -15.51 40.51
CA TYR A 119 -20.42 -15.32 39.08
C TYR A 119 -18.98 -14.90 38.76
N LEU A 120 -18.58 -14.96 37.50
CA LEU A 120 -17.26 -14.47 37.01
C LEU A 120 -17.44 -13.07 36.42
N ASP A 121 -16.58 -12.14 36.83
CA ASP A 121 -16.51 -10.80 36.24
C ASP A 121 -15.81 -10.80 34.88
N LYS A 122 -15.68 -9.60 34.28
CA LYS A 122 -15.03 -9.42 32.97
C LYS A 122 -13.57 -9.93 32.89
N ASP A 123 -12.88 -10.03 34.02
CA ASP A 123 -11.49 -10.48 34.12
C ASP A 123 -11.39 -11.96 34.56
N GLY A 124 -12.53 -12.65 34.71
CA GLY A 124 -12.64 -14.05 35.12
C GLY A 124 -12.51 -14.26 36.64
N ASN A 125 -12.55 -13.19 37.45
CA ASN A 125 -12.50 -13.30 38.87
C ASN A 125 -13.88 -13.62 39.45
N GLN A 126 -13.92 -14.49 40.44
CA GLN A 126 -15.17 -14.84 41.11
C GLN A 126 -15.68 -13.69 41.99
N GLN A 127 -16.92 -13.33 41.76
CA GLN A 127 -17.69 -12.32 42.51
C GLN A 127 -18.90 -12.96 43.15
N VAL A 128 -19.57 -12.23 44.06
CA VAL A 128 -20.77 -12.70 44.77
C VAL A 128 -21.88 -11.66 44.61
N CYS A 129 -23.04 -12.09 44.13
CA CYS A 129 -24.25 -11.31 44.14
C CYS A 129 -25.16 -11.74 45.32
N ASN A 130 -25.56 -10.78 46.16
CA ASN A 130 -26.31 -11.03 47.36
C ASN A 130 -27.80 -10.69 47.24
N GLU A 131 -28.18 -9.91 46.24
CA GLU A 131 -29.58 -9.48 46.00
C GLU A 131 -29.88 -9.58 44.49
N TYR A 132 -30.86 -10.43 44.17
CA TYR A 132 -31.21 -10.67 42.76
C TYR A 132 -32.64 -11.21 42.64
N THR A 133 -33.23 -11.06 41.47
CA THR A 133 -34.49 -11.73 41.10
C THR A 133 -34.18 -13.01 40.33
N VAL A 134 -34.86 -14.11 40.76
CA VAL A 134 -34.80 -15.38 40.01
C VAL A 134 -35.82 -15.32 38.87
N LEU A 135 -35.35 -15.44 37.65
CA LEU A 135 -36.23 -15.48 36.48
C LEU A 135 -37.01 -16.82 36.46
N THR A 136 -38.31 -16.74 36.25
CA THR A 136 -39.22 -17.87 36.04
C THR A 136 -39.84 -17.76 34.65
N SER A 137 -40.13 -18.90 34.03
CA SER A 137 -40.74 -18.91 32.69
C SER A 137 -42.03 -18.12 32.62
N ASN A 138 -42.17 -17.34 31.53
CA ASN A 138 -43.38 -16.69 31.14
C ASN A 138 -43.70 -17.08 29.68
N THR A 139 -44.68 -17.96 29.55
CA THR A 139 -45.14 -18.48 28.26
C THR A 139 -46.57 -18.07 28.03
N ALA A 140 -46.81 -17.26 27.00
CA ALA A 140 -48.19 -16.90 26.62
C ALA A 140 -48.85 -18.06 25.87
N ASP A 141 -50.04 -18.47 26.27
CA ASP A 141 -50.78 -19.57 25.65
C ASP A 141 -51.30 -19.27 24.22
N SER A 142 -51.22 -18.03 23.77
CA SER A 142 -51.59 -17.65 22.39
C SER A 142 -50.81 -16.43 21.91
N ILE A 143 -50.17 -16.55 20.76
CA ILE A 143 -49.47 -15.49 20.02
C ILE A 143 -50.46 -14.42 19.47
N LEU A 144 -51.76 -14.55 19.72
CA LEU A 144 -52.79 -13.74 19.08
C LEU A 144 -53.14 -12.45 19.82
N ASP A 145 -52.70 -12.28 21.05
CA ASP A 145 -52.93 -11.02 21.80
C ASP A 145 -51.66 -10.17 21.77
N LEU A 146 -51.69 -9.10 20.96
CA LEU A 146 -50.54 -8.23 20.73
C LEU A 146 -50.18 -7.36 21.94
N ASP A 147 -51.04 -7.28 22.93
CA ASP A 147 -50.83 -6.45 24.12
C ASP A 147 -49.87 -7.10 25.14
N ASP A 148 -49.63 -8.44 25.08
CA ASP A 148 -48.77 -9.18 26.02
C ASP A 148 -47.39 -9.61 25.45
N LYS A 149 -46.91 -8.98 24.37
CA LYS A 149 -45.69 -9.41 23.69
C LYS A 149 -44.35 -8.97 24.31
N TRP A 150 -44.42 -8.09 25.30
CA TRP A 150 -43.23 -7.53 25.93
C TRP A 150 -43.24 -7.84 27.41
N TYR A 151 -42.08 -8.22 27.95
CA TYR A 151 -41.89 -8.46 29.37
C TYR A 151 -40.78 -7.54 29.87
N ASP A 152 -41.15 -6.57 30.69
CA ASP A 152 -40.24 -5.56 31.20
C ASP A 152 -39.26 -6.13 32.21
N LEU A 153 -37.96 -5.85 32.01
CA LEU A 153 -36.87 -6.14 32.95
C LEU A 153 -36.29 -4.82 33.46
N PRO A 154 -36.73 -4.31 34.60
CA PRO A 154 -36.16 -3.15 35.26
C PRO A 154 -34.67 -3.33 35.60
N ALA A 155 -33.96 -2.22 35.83
CA ALA A 155 -32.59 -2.26 36.32
C ALA A 155 -32.45 -3.16 37.54
N GLY A 156 -31.47 -4.07 37.51
CA GLY A 156 -31.25 -4.99 38.61
C GLY A 156 -30.41 -6.21 38.25
N TRP A 157 -30.28 -7.11 39.20
CA TRP A 157 -29.62 -8.40 39.04
C TRP A 157 -30.65 -9.52 38.88
N TYR A 158 -30.45 -10.34 37.87
CA TYR A 158 -31.33 -11.46 37.53
C TYR A 158 -30.48 -12.75 37.44
N VAL A 159 -31.09 -13.84 37.89
CA VAL A 159 -30.43 -15.16 37.91
C VAL A 159 -31.32 -16.17 37.20
N VAL A 160 -30.75 -16.94 36.32
CA VAL A 160 -31.38 -18.07 35.65
C VAL A 160 -31.00 -19.36 36.39
N LYS A 161 -31.97 -20.10 36.88
CA LYS A 161 -31.78 -21.43 37.50
C LYS A 161 -32.58 -22.45 36.70
N GLY A 162 -31.91 -23.50 36.19
CA GLY A 162 -32.58 -24.51 35.34
C GLY A 162 -33.01 -23.96 33.97
N ASN A 163 -34.09 -24.54 33.41
CA ASN A 163 -34.61 -24.11 32.11
C ASN A 163 -35.72 -23.05 32.29
N VAL A 164 -35.53 -21.92 31.68
CA VAL A 164 -36.42 -20.76 31.72
C VAL A 164 -36.75 -20.33 30.30
N THR A 165 -38.00 -20.19 29.97
CA THR A 165 -38.50 -19.77 28.66
C THR A 165 -39.36 -18.51 28.76
N PHE A 166 -39.04 -17.53 27.94
CA PHE A 166 -39.88 -16.36 27.71
C PHE A 166 -40.38 -16.38 26.27
N THR A 167 -41.65 -16.51 26.08
CA THR A 167 -42.31 -16.30 24.78
C THR A 167 -42.46 -14.80 24.47
N PRO A 168 -42.81 -13.90 25.41
CA PRO A 168 -42.74 -12.46 25.18
C PRO A 168 -41.28 -11.98 24.99
N ARG A 169 -41.09 -10.92 24.19
CA ARG A 169 -39.82 -10.25 24.10
C ARG A 169 -39.44 -9.63 25.45
N LEU A 170 -38.22 -9.83 25.89
CA LEU A 170 -37.68 -9.16 27.08
C LEU A 170 -37.30 -7.72 26.70
N ASP A 171 -37.82 -6.73 27.45
CA ASP A 171 -37.52 -5.31 27.27
C ASP A 171 -36.72 -4.78 28.46
N THR A 172 -35.49 -4.35 28.27
CA THR A 172 -34.63 -3.85 29.35
C THR A 172 -34.96 -2.39 29.66
N HIS A 173 -34.80 -2.03 30.95
CA HIS A 173 -34.91 -0.65 31.42
C HIS A 173 -33.75 -0.34 32.36
N GLY A 174 -32.77 0.47 31.88
CA GLY A 174 -31.57 0.80 32.63
C GLY A 174 -30.53 -0.34 32.64
N ALA A 175 -29.86 -0.55 33.75
CA ALA A 175 -28.77 -1.54 33.86
C ALA A 175 -29.31 -2.92 34.30
N VAL A 176 -29.40 -3.86 33.37
CA VAL A 176 -29.86 -5.23 33.61
C VAL A 176 -28.65 -6.18 33.62
N ASN A 177 -28.42 -6.87 34.73
CA ASN A 177 -27.33 -7.82 34.93
C ASN A 177 -27.88 -9.24 35.05
N LEU A 178 -27.52 -10.13 34.14
CA LEU A 178 -28.03 -11.50 34.05
C LEU A 178 -26.93 -12.50 34.41
N ILE A 179 -27.10 -13.29 35.45
CA ILE A 179 -26.26 -14.43 35.82
C ILE A 179 -26.89 -15.72 35.29
N LEU A 180 -26.17 -16.38 34.39
CA LEU A 180 -26.51 -17.73 33.94
C LEU A 180 -25.79 -18.74 34.82
N THR A 181 -26.55 -19.47 35.66
CA THR A 181 -25.97 -20.51 36.51
C THR A 181 -25.54 -21.72 35.68
N ASP A 182 -24.56 -22.48 36.19
CA ASP A 182 -24.11 -23.71 35.53
C ASP A 182 -25.29 -24.68 35.32
N GLY A 183 -25.37 -25.22 34.12
CA GLY A 183 -26.48 -26.11 33.70
C GLY A 183 -27.80 -25.39 33.39
N SER A 184 -27.92 -24.09 33.59
CA SER A 184 -29.15 -23.33 33.28
C SER A 184 -29.26 -22.99 31.78
N HIS A 185 -30.49 -22.75 31.34
CA HIS A 185 -30.78 -22.32 29.98
C HIS A 185 -31.94 -21.32 29.93
N LEU A 186 -31.61 -20.10 29.55
CA LEU A 186 -32.62 -19.09 29.21
C LEU A 186 -32.94 -19.14 27.72
N THR A 187 -34.21 -19.31 27.38
CA THR A 187 -34.71 -19.17 26.01
C THR A 187 -35.61 -17.94 25.93
N ALA A 188 -35.19 -16.94 25.16
CA ALA A 188 -35.95 -15.75 24.81
C ALA A 188 -36.41 -15.87 23.36
N GLU A 189 -37.64 -16.37 23.13
CA GLU A 189 -38.15 -16.75 21.80
C GLU A 189 -38.30 -15.54 20.86
N TRP A 190 -38.61 -14.37 21.38
CA TRP A 190 -38.66 -13.09 20.64
C TRP A 190 -37.45 -12.17 20.91
N GLY A 191 -36.42 -12.72 21.52
CA GLY A 191 -35.18 -12.00 21.81
C GLY A 191 -35.24 -11.02 22.96
N ILE A 192 -34.24 -10.19 23.09
CA ILE A 192 -34.06 -9.22 24.17
C ILE A 192 -33.86 -7.83 23.56
N ASN A 193 -34.73 -6.88 23.96
CA ASN A 193 -34.60 -5.49 23.53
C ASN A 193 -33.68 -4.72 24.46
N VAL A 194 -32.67 -4.05 23.89
CA VAL A 194 -31.72 -3.18 24.61
C VAL A 194 -31.61 -1.86 23.85
N LYS A 195 -32.36 -0.87 24.34
CA LYS A 195 -32.48 0.44 23.71
C LYS A 195 -31.51 1.46 24.29
N GLU A 196 -31.39 2.63 23.68
CA GLU A 196 -30.55 3.73 24.15
C GLU A 196 -30.81 4.07 25.63
N GLY A 197 -29.72 4.17 26.38
CA GLY A 197 -29.77 4.40 27.84
C GLY A 197 -29.80 3.12 28.68
N ASP A 198 -30.01 1.95 28.04
CA ASP A 198 -29.99 0.65 28.70
C ASP A 198 -28.63 -0.01 28.54
N THR A 199 -28.29 -0.86 29.52
CA THR A 199 -27.15 -1.75 29.49
C THR A 199 -27.57 -3.15 29.86
N PHE A 200 -27.30 -4.12 28.98
CA PHE A 200 -27.56 -5.54 29.24
C PHE A 200 -26.24 -6.28 29.39
N THR A 201 -25.98 -6.79 30.59
CA THR A 201 -24.74 -7.52 30.93
C THR A 201 -25.03 -8.98 31.28
N VAL A 202 -24.31 -9.89 30.61
CA VAL A 202 -24.44 -11.33 30.85
C VAL A 202 -23.20 -11.85 31.55
N TYR A 203 -23.39 -12.63 32.61
CA TYR A 203 -22.37 -13.28 33.40
C TYR A 203 -22.59 -14.80 33.44
N ALA A 204 -21.51 -15.58 33.66
CA ALA A 204 -21.56 -17.02 33.92
C ALA A 204 -20.93 -17.35 35.26
N GLN A 205 -21.20 -18.56 35.80
CA GLN A 205 -20.55 -19.06 37.00
C GLN A 205 -19.20 -19.73 36.73
N SER A 206 -19.06 -20.31 35.53
CA SER A 206 -17.83 -21.01 35.14
C SER A 206 -17.45 -20.74 33.70
N THR A 207 -16.28 -21.17 33.31
CA THR A 207 -15.76 -21.15 31.94
C THR A 207 -15.82 -22.50 31.24
N ASP A 208 -16.33 -23.54 31.91
CA ASP A 208 -16.48 -24.90 31.34
C ASP A 208 -17.58 -24.93 30.29
N GLU A 209 -17.22 -25.14 29.07
CA GLU A 209 -18.12 -25.16 27.89
C GLU A 209 -19.28 -26.18 28.04
N ASN A 210 -19.08 -27.26 28.83
CA ASN A 210 -20.09 -28.30 29.02
C ASN A 210 -21.13 -27.95 30.04
N THR A 211 -20.79 -27.14 31.02
CA THR A 211 -21.62 -26.82 32.18
C THR A 211 -22.08 -25.38 32.23
N MET A 212 -21.32 -24.42 31.62
CA MET A 212 -21.71 -23.01 31.67
C MET A 212 -23.15 -22.78 31.24
N GLY A 213 -23.84 -21.86 31.91
CA GLY A 213 -25.21 -21.52 31.61
C GLY A 213 -25.39 -20.96 30.16
N LYS A 214 -26.59 -21.17 29.61
CA LYS A 214 -26.90 -20.87 28.20
C LYS A 214 -27.95 -19.78 28.09
N LEU A 215 -27.82 -18.94 27.06
CA LEU A 215 -28.83 -17.99 26.60
C LEU A 215 -29.08 -18.24 25.10
N THR A 216 -30.33 -18.55 24.75
CA THR A 216 -30.76 -18.60 23.36
C THR A 216 -31.76 -17.48 23.09
N ALA A 217 -31.39 -16.57 22.22
CA ALA A 217 -32.20 -15.44 21.75
C ALA A 217 -32.35 -15.52 20.22
N CYS A 218 -32.97 -16.62 19.78
CA CYS A 218 -33.14 -16.92 18.35
C CYS A 218 -34.61 -16.74 17.99
N LEU A 219 -34.87 -15.72 17.18
CA LEU A 219 -36.23 -15.44 16.71
C LEU A 219 -36.74 -16.57 15.81
N SER A 220 -38.06 -16.92 15.97
CA SER A 220 -38.70 -17.92 15.14
C SER A 220 -38.70 -17.51 13.66
N GLU A 221 -38.49 -18.49 12.78
CA GLU A 221 -38.53 -18.32 11.32
C GLU A 221 -39.89 -18.77 10.73
N GLU A 222 -40.79 -19.29 11.57
CA GLU A 222 -42.11 -19.69 11.11
C GLU A 222 -42.92 -18.47 10.68
N GLU A 223 -43.48 -18.52 9.46
CA GLU A 223 -44.38 -17.48 9.01
C GLU A 223 -45.61 -17.48 9.93
N PRO A 224 -46.06 -16.31 10.43
CA PRO A 224 -47.34 -16.22 11.07
C PRO A 224 -48.41 -16.73 10.11
N THR A 225 -49.34 -17.55 10.61
CA THR A 225 -50.46 -18.10 9.82
C THR A 225 -51.27 -16.97 9.16
N SER A 226 -51.87 -17.25 8.00
CA SER A 226 -52.38 -16.32 6.99
C SER A 226 -53.33 -15.19 7.45
N ASP A 227 -53.84 -15.21 8.68
CA ASP A 227 -54.84 -14.24 9.16
C ASP A 227 -54.26 -12.95 9.80
N ILE A 228 -52.94 -12.90 10.03
CA ILE A 228 -52.22 -11.74 10.61
C ILE A 228 -51.59 -10.83 9.54
N LYS A 229 -51.72 -11.15 8.27
CA LYS A 229 -51.06 -10.48 7.14
C LYS A 229 -51.33 -8.97 6.97
N TYR A 230 -52.25 -8.37 7.65
CA TYR A 230 -52.65 -6.98 7.37
C TYR A 230 -52.20 -5.93 8.40
N TYR A 231 -51.73 -6.30 9.56
CA TYR A 231 -51.57 -5.32 10.63
C TYR A 231 -50.23 -5.32 11.35
N VAL A 232 -49.45 -6.34 11.22
CA VAL A 232 -48.09 -6.42 11.82
C VAL A 232 -47.19 -7.11 10.84
N TRP A 233 -46.19 -6.46 10.39
CA TRP A 233 -45.04 -7.12 9.81
C TRP A 233 -44.07 -7.50 10.97
N PRO A 234 -44.32 -8.60 11.70
CA PRO A 234 -43.49 -8.96 12.86
C PRO A 234 -42.11 -9.48 12.42
N ASP A 235 -41.87 -9.52 11.12
CA ASP A 235 -40.83 -10.37 10.52
C ASP A 235 -39.58 -9.60 10.14
N ARG A 236 -39.52 -8.31 10.43
CA ARG A 236 -38.38 -7.49 10.00
C ARG A 236 -37.93 -6.53 11.08
N GLY A 237 -36.62 -6.36 11.25
CA GLY A 237 -36.02 -5.38 12.13
C GLY A 237 -35.91 -5.76 13.60
N MET A 238 -36.20 -7.01 14.00
CA MET A 238 -35.97 -7.46 15.35
C MET A 238 -34.62 -8.12 15.54
N THR A 239 -33.85 -7.65 16.51
CA THR A 239 -32.59 -8.23 16.92
C THR A 239 -32.80 -9.45 17.84
N GLY A 240 -31.83 -10.39 17.82
CA GLY A 240 -31.79 -11.43 18.85
C GLY A 240 -31.53 -10.82 20.23
N ILE A 241 -30.47 -10.01 20.37
CA ILE A 241 -30.16 -9.23 21.57
C ILE A 241 -29.82 -7.81 21.09
N GLY A 242 -30.62 -6.79 21.49
CA GLY A 242 -30.36 -5.40 21.13
C GLY A 242 -31.64 -4.65 20.71
N SER A 243 -31.46 -3.45 20.15
CA SER A 243 -32.59 -2.60 19.78
C SER A 243 -33.38 -3.16 18.61
N SER A 244 -34.66 -2.85 18.57
CA SER A 244 -35.56 -3.33 17.53
C SER A 244 -36.40 -2.20 16.95
N VAL A 245 -36.90 -2.42 15.74
CA VAL A 245 -37.89 -1.52 15.16
C VAL A 245 -39.26 -1.77 15.79
N ARG A 246 -39.92 -0.72 16.28
CA ARG A 246 -41.31 -0.76 16.71
C ARG A 246 -42.21 -0.07 15.68
N TYR A 247 -43.24 -0.78 15.20
CA TYR A 247 -44.15 -0.24 14.19
C TYR A 247 -45.32 0.52 14.84
N ARG A 248 -45.62 1.74 14.37
CA ARG A 248 -46.88 2.45 14.64
C ARG A 248 -47.88 2.20 13.51
N LYS A 249 -49.19 2.21 13.85
CA LYS A 249 -50.29 1.88 12.95
C LYS A 249 -50.43 2.74 11.68
N HIS A 250 -49.65 3.76 11.49
CA HIS A 250 -49.66 4.66 10.34
C HIS A 250 -48.26 4.97 9.77
N ASN A 251 -47.65 3.99 9.14
CA ASN A 251 -46.48 4.12 8.21
C ASN A 251 -45.18 4.78 8.72
N SER A 252 -44.97 4.95 9.99
CA SER A 252 -43.68 5.37 10.52
C SER A 252 -43.18 4.36 11.55
N GLY A 253 -42.40 3.40 11.14
CA GLY A 253 -41.60 2.57 12.06
C GLY A 253 -40.69 3.49 12.87
N LEU A 254 -40.76 3.40 14.21
CA LEU A 254 -39.75 4.08 15.04
C LEU A 254 -38.57 3.16 15.19
N ILE A 255 -37.42 3.62 14.69
CA ILE A 255 -36.16 2.94 14.90
C ILE A 255 -35.58 3.47 16.21
N GLU A 256 -35.44 2.58 17.20
CA GLU A 256 -34.76 2.93 18.46
C GLU A 256 -33.25 2.97 18.26
N SER A 257 -32.58 3.93 18.92
CA SER A 257 -31.14 3.90 19.08
C SER A 257 -30.74 2.72 19.96
N ASP A 258 -29.52 2.21 19.77
CA ASP A 258 -29.05 1.01 20.44
C ASP A 258 -28.53 1.31 21.84
N GLY A 259 -28.80 0.40 22.79
CA GLY A 259 -28.15 0.36 24.11
C GLY A 259 -26.84 -0.44 24.09
N ASP A 260 -26.25 -0.60 25.25
CA ASP A 260 -24.97 -1.28 25.42
C ASP A 260 -25.15 -2.75 25.82
N ILE A 261 -24.42 -3.65 25.19
CA ILE A 261 -24.44 -5.10 25.43
C ILE A 261 -23.08 -5.55 25.89
N ILE A 262 -22.99 -6.21 27.05
CA ILE A 262 -21.75 -6.69 27.62
C ILE A 262 -21.85 -8.19 27.90
N ILE A 263 -21.00 -9.01 27.34
CA ILE A 263 -20.95 -10.46 27.53
C ILE A 263 -19.66 -10.80 28.25
N ASN A 264 -19.74 -11.11 29.54
CA ASN A 264 -18.59 -11.53 30.35
C ASN A 264 -18.42 -13.05 30.36
N GLY A 265 -19.45 -13.82 30.00
CA GLY A 265 -19.43 -15.29 29.99
C GLY A 265 -20.73 -15.90 29.54
N GLY A 266 -20.80 -17.23 29.58
CA GLY A 266 -21.96 -18.01 29.17
C GLY A 266 -21.88 -18.48 27.71
N ASN A 267 -22.80 -19.40 27.34
CA ASN A 267 -22.95 -19.89 25.97
C ASN A 267 -24.15 -19.20 25.34
N ILE A 268 -23.85 -18.17 24.55
CA ILE A 268 -24.85 -17.26 23.97
C ILE A 268 -25.10 -17.65 22.51
N ARG A 269 -26.37 -17.85 22.15
CA ARG A 269 -26.80 -18.08 20.77
C ARG A 269 -27.85 -17.06 20.40
N ALA A 270 -27.61 -16.28 19.36
CA ALA A 270 -28.48 -15.23 18.92
C ALA A 270 -28.78 -15.29 17.42
N ARG A 271 -30.03 -14.96 17.03
CA ARG A 271 -30.45 -14.81 15.64
C ARG A 271 -31.42 -13.64 15.52
N GLY A 272 -31.08 -12.66 14.68
CA GLY A 272 -31.95 -11.55 14.30
C GLY A 272 -32.74 -11.85 13.03
N GLN A 273 -33.71 -11.01 12.76
CA GLN A 273 -34.53 -11.03 11.53
C GLN A 273 -33.84 -10.19 10.41
N ALA A 274 -34.49 -10.12 9.25
CA ALA A 274 -34.12 -9.25 8.16
C ALA A 274 -34.03 -7.78 8.60
N GLY A 275 -32.98 -7.08 8.22
CA GLY A 275 -32.74 -5.68 8.61
C GLY A 275 -32.26 -5.49 10.05
N ALA A 276 -31.86 -6.56 10.75
CA ALA A 276 -31.40 -6.49 12.14
C ALA A 276 -30.11 -7.30 12.36
N ALA A 277 -29.31 -6.87 13.33
CA ALA A 277 -28.17 -7.67 13.80
C ALA A 277 -28.68 -8.83 14.68
N CYS A 278 -27.91 -9.90 14.77
CA CYS A 278 -28.19 -10.95 15.76
C CYS A 278 -27.93 -10.44 17.19
N ILE A 279 -26.81 -9.72 17.37
CA ILE A 279 -26.45 -9.03 18.62
C ILE A 279 -26.09 -7.58 18.26
N GLY A 280 -26.89 -6.60 18.72
CA GLY A 280 -26.67 -5.17 18.45
C GLY A 280 -27.93 -4.47 17.92
N GLY A 281 -27.81 -3.72 16.83
CA GLY A 281 -28.88 -2.85 16.37
C GLY A 281 -29.57 -3.25 15.07
N SER A 282 -30.71 -2.65 14.81
CA SER A 282 -31.60 -2.90 13.67
C SER A 282 -31.70 -1.68 12.74
N SER A 283 -31.77 -1.88 11.42
CA SER A 283 -31.99 -0.77 10.46
C SER A 283 -33.43 -0.45 10.15
N GLY A 284 -34.36 -1.34 10.54
CA GLY A 284 -35.77 -1.27 10.12
C GLY A 284 -36.02 -1.77 8.70
N ASP A 285 -37.27 -1.73 8.30
CA ASP A 285 -37.80 -2.43 7.13
C ASP A 285 -37.66 -1.68 5.81
N ASN A 286 -37.55 -0.36 5.86
CA ASN A 286 -37.46 0.48 4.66
C ASN A 286 -36.07 1.05 4.50
N VAL A 287 -35.19 0.28 3.84
CA VAL A 287 -34.00 0.81 3.22
C VAL A 287 -34.34 1.60 1.95
N THR A 288 -35.39 2.40 2.01
CA THR A 288 -35.48 3.55 1.13
C THR A 288 -34.57 4.59 1.75
N TRP A 289 -33.63 5.07 1.00
CA TRP A 289 -32.65 6.13 1.23
C TRP A 289 -33.28 7.42 1.83
N SER A 290 -34.09 7.29 2.89
CA SER A 290 -34.70 8.42 3.57
C SER A 290 -33.72 8.91 4.64
N TYR A 291 -33.55 10.21 4.67
CA TYR A 291 -32.67 10.96 5.60
C TYR A 291 -32.90 10.67 7.10
N GLU A 292 -33.92 9.89 7.45
CA GLU A 292 -34.23 9.52 8.85
C GLU A 292 -33.33 8.44 9.44
N SER A 293 -32.68 7.61 8.63
CA SER A 293 -31.68 6.64 9.09
C SER A 293 -30.41 7.32 9.66
N ASP A 294 -30.23 8.60 9.33
CA ASP A 294 -29.06 9.38 9.75
C ASP A 294 -29.14 9.86 11.22
N ILE A 295 -30.24 9.66 11.91
CA ILE A 295 -30.41 10.14 13.29
C ILE A 295 -30.13 9.06 14.33
N ARG A 296 -30.14 7.78 13.91
CA ARG A 296 -29.95 6.67 14.83
C ARG A 296 -28.49 6.57 15.32
N GLN A 297 -28.33 6.46 16.64
CA GLN A 297 -27.04 6.18 17.27
C GLN A 297 -26.92 4.68 17.55
N CYS A 298 -25.78 4.11 17.18
CA CYS A 298 -25.45 2.73 17.48
C CYS A 298 -24.83 2.64 18.87
N GLY A 299 -25.22 1.64 19.65
CA GLY A 299 -24.66 1.33 20.97
C GLY A 299 -23.35 0.55 20.86
N SER A 300 -22.89 0.05 21.99
CA SER A 300 -21.69 -0.79 22.05
C SER A 300 -21.99 -2.26 22.32
N VAL A 301 -21.20 -3.14 21.69
CA VAL A 301 -21.18 -4.58 22.01
C VAL A 301 -19.78 -4.92 22.51
N THR A 302 -19.68 -5.37 23.76
CA THR A 302 -18.41 -5.78 24.39
C THR A 302 -18.46 -7.26 24.75
N ILE A 303 -17.53 -8.05 24.24
CA ILE A 303 -17.39 -9.47 24.55
C ILE A 303 -16.06 -9.68 25.27
N ASN A 304 -16.13 -9.98 26.56
CA ASN A 304 -14.97 -10.25 27.42
C ASN A 304 -14.65 -11.74 27.51
N GLY A 305 -15.66 -12.62 27.34
CA GLY A 305 -15.50 -14.06 27.49
C GLY A 305 -16.73 -14.85 27.03
N GLY A 306 -16.71 -16.15 27.33
CA GLY A 306 -17.81 -17.06 26.97
C GLY A 306 -17.74 -17.57 25.52
N ILE A 307 -18.85 -18.17 25.09
CA ILE A 307 -19.05 -18.68 23.74
C ILE A 307 -20.22 -17.91 23.12
N VAL A 308 -19.94 -17.13 22.11
CA VAL A 308 -20.96 -16.31 21.43
C VAL A 308 -21.14 -16.80 20.00
N ARG A 309 -22.35 -17.20 19.65
CA ARG A 309 -22.70 -17.65 18.31
C ARG A 309 -23.86 -16.83 17.75
N THR A 310 -23.66 -16.27 16.56
CA THR A 310 -24.76 -15.71 15.78
C THR A 310 -25.10 -16.63 14.62
N GLU A 311 -26.34 -16.60 14.20
CA GLU A 311 -26.85 -17.42 13.09
C GLU A 311 -27.43 -16.52 12.01
N ALA A 312 -26.98 -16.74 10.76
CA ALA A 312 -27.54 -16.03 9.62
C ALA A 312 -29.06 -16.31 9.49
N ALA A 313 -29.83 -15.25 9.25
CA ALA A 313 -31.24 -15.39 8.97
C ALA A 313 -31.47 -16.26 7.72
N LYS A 314 -32.42 -17.21 7.77
CA LYS A 314 -32.64 -18.17 6.66
C LYS A 314 -33.56 -17.64 5.57
N ARG A 315 -34.35 -16.59 5.83
CA ARG A 315 -35.29 -16.04 4.85
C ARG A 315 -34.59 -15.43 3.63
N TYR A 316 -35.16 -15.70 2.49
CA TYR A 316 -34.66 -15.26 1.19
C TYR A 316 -34.61 -13.73 1.03
N ASP A 317 -35.46 -12.99 1.69
CA ASP A 317 -35.57 -11.53 1.64
C ASP A 317 -34.84 -10.81 2.81
N ALA A 318 -34.02 -11.53 3.59
CA ALA A 318 -33.26 -10.97 4.70
C ALA A 318 -32.03 -10.19 4.22
N PHE A 319 -32.26 -9.04 3.60
CA PHE A 319 -31.19 -8.08 3.32
C PHE A 319 -30.69 -7.48 4.66
N TYR A 320 -29.41 -7.08 4.74
CA TYR A 320 -28.82 -6.40 5.89
C TYR A 320 -28.98 -7.12 7.25
N ASN A 321 -28.73 -8.42 7.30
CA ASN A 321 -28.65 -9.13 8.58
C ASN A 321 -27.18 -9.25 8.99
N ASN A 322 -26.76 -8.44 9.97
CA ASN A 322 -25.41 -8.53 10.54
C ASN A 322 -25.35 -9.54 11.69
N GLY A 323 -24.17 -10.10 11.93
CA GLY A 323 -23.98 -11.01 13.06
C GLY A 323 -23.89 -10.23 14.38
N ILE A 324 -22.81 -9.44 14.55
CA ILE A 324 -22.55 -8.66 15.77
C ILE A 324 -22.35 -7.19 15.39
N GLY A 325 -22.99 -6.29 16.13
CA GLY A 325 -22.90 -4.84 15.98
C GLY A 325 -24.18 -4.23 15.44
N SER A 326 -24.12 -3.24 14.57
CA SER A 326 -25.29 -2.55 14.06
C SER A 326 -25.37 -2.62 12.54
N VAL A 327 -26.59 -2.67 12.02
CA VAL A 327 -26.82 -2.77 10.57
C VAL A 327 -26.64 -1.42 9.87
N LEU A 328 -27.22 -0.36 10.39
CA LEU A 328 -27.11 1.02 9.88
C LEU A 328 -27.15 2.00 11.06
N GLY A 329 -26.85 3.26 10.83
CA GLY A 329 -26.82 4.31 11.84
C GLY A 329 -25.44 4.94 11.97
N TYR A 330 -25.21 5.70 13.04
CA TYR A 330 -23.95 6.38 13.29
C TYR A 330 -23.26 5.90 14.57
N GLY A 331 -21.95 5.84 14.52
CA GLY A 331 -21.12 5.49 15.67
C GLY A 331 -21.23 4.03 16.07
N GLY A 332 -21.23 3.79 17.37
CA GLY A 332 -21.20 2.47 17.97
C GLY A 332 -19.83 1.84 18.01
N SER A 333 -19.73 0.76 18.78
CA SER A 333 -18.48 0.00 18.83
C SER A 333 -18.73 -1.49 19.04
N VAL A 334 -17.83 -2.29 18.47
CA VAL A 334 -17.70 -3.71 18.81
C VAL A 334 -16.32 -3.93 19.40
N THR A 335 -16.25 -4.40 20.64
CA THR A 335 -15.00 -4.72 21.33
C THR A 335 -14.97 -6.20 21.73
N ILE A 336 -13.99 -6.97 21.25
CA ILE A 336 -13.80 -8.36 21.62
C ILE A 336 -12.47 -8.48 22.36
N ASN A 337 -12.56 -8.76 23.68
CA ASN A 337 -11.40 -8.92 24.55
C ASN A 337 -11.00 -10.39 24.69
N GLY A 338 -11.96 -11.31 24.52
CA GLY A 338 -11.71 -12.75 24.70
C GLY A 338 -12.91 -13.61 24.31
N GLY A 339 -12.88 -14.88 24.71
CA GLY A 339 -13.93 -15.86 24.44
C GLY A 339 -13.81 -16.52 23.06
N THR A 340 -14.82 -17.33 22.72
CA THR A 340 -15.01 -17.97 21.41
C THR A 340 -16.20 -17.33 20.72
N VAL A 341 -15.94 -16.62 19.62
CA VAL A 341 -16.96 -15.89 18.86
C VAL A 341 -17.11 -16.52 17.48
N VAL A 342 -18.31 -16.99 17.17
CA VAL A 342 -18.68 -17.47 15.84
C VAL A 342 -19.78 -16.57 15.31
N ALA A 343 -19.38 -15.60 14.49
CA ALA A 343 -20.31 -14.63 13.89
C ALA A 343 -20.61 -15.06 12.44
N GLU A 344 -21.83 -15.49 12.20
CA GLU A 344 -22.37 -15.84 10.89
C GLU A 344 -23.52 -14.89 10.53
N ALA A 345 -23.48 -14.35 9.30
CA ALA A 345 -24.46 -13.37 8.85
C ALA A 345 -24.71 -13.44 7.33
N ARG A 346 -25.85 -12.92 6.89
CA ARG A 346 -26.14 -12.73 5.46
C ARG A 346 -25.46 -11.50 4.88
N ALA A 347 -25.31 -10.47 5.69
CA ALA A 347 -24.50 -9.30 5.41
C ALA A 347 -23.18 -9.40 6.20
N ASP A 348 -22.79 -8.39 6.93
CA ASP A 348 -21.51 -8.36 7.64
C ASP A 348 -21.53 -9.21 8.91
N ALA A 349 -20.52 -10.05 9.13
CA ALA A 349 -20.48 -10.87 10.33
C ALA A 349 -20.22 -10.04 11.59
N ILE A 350 -19.29 -9.09 11.55
CA ILE A 350 -19.00 -8.15 12.65
C ILE A 350 -18.88 -6.75 12.05
N ALA A 351 -19.85 -5.87 12.32
CA ALA A 351 -19.84 -4.50 11.81
C ALA A 351 -20.52 -3.52 12.76
N THR A 352 -20.31 -2.23 12.56
CA THR A 352 -20.97 -1.16 13.33
C THR A 352 -21.64 -0.15 12.39
N GLY A 353 -22.30 0.86 12.93
CA GLY A 353 -22.80 1.98 12.14
C GLY A 353 -21.69 2.84 11.54
N ARG A 354 -22.07 3.81 10.72
CA ARG A 354 -21.15 4.73 10.03
C ARG A 354 -20.23 5.46 11.02
N ASN A 355 -18.93 5.44 10.76
CA ASN A 355 -17.88 5.97 11.64
C ASN A 355 -17.74 5.22 12.98
N GLY A 356 -18.24 3.99 13.06
CA GLY A 356 -18.07 3.16 14.24
C GLY A 356 -16.69 2.51 14.34
N ILE A 357 -16.44 1.89 15.48
CA ILE A 357 -15.13 1.34 15.84
C ILE A 357 -15.23 -0.15 16.13
N ILE A 358 -14.37 -0.95 15.52
CA ILE A 358 -14.21 -2.37 15.83
C ILE A 358 -12.84 -2.58 16.44
N THR A 359 -12.79 -3.14 17.64
CA THR A 359 -11.55 -3.45 18.36
C THR A 359 -11.50 -4.90 18.77
N ILE A 360 -10.47 -5.62 18.35
CA ILE A 360 -10.24 -7.02 18.74
C ILE A 360 -8.93 -7.09 19.50
N ASN A 361 -9.03 -7.39 20.80
CA ASN A 361 -7.87 -7.53 21.69
C ASN A 361 -7.46 -8.99 21.89
N GLY A 362 -8.39 -9.93 21.69
CA GLY A 362 -8.14 -11.36 21.90
C GLY A 362 -9.33 -12.23 21.49
N GLY A 363 -9.27 -13.50 21.87
CA GLY A 363 -10.32 -14.50 21.61
C GLY A 363 -10.07 -15.36 20.37
N ASN A 364 -10.93 -16.38 20.23
CA ASN A 364 -11.00 -17.22 19.02
C ASN A 364 -12.21 -16.80 18.20
N ILE A 365 -11.98 -16.17 17.06
CA ILE A 365 -13.03 -15.49 16.29
C ILE A 365 -13.16 -16.14 14.92
N THR A 366 -14.35 -16.59 14.60
CA THR A 366 -14.75 -17.01 13.26
C THR A 366 -15.82 -16.03 12.77
N ALA A 367 -15.52 -15.23 11.76
CA ALA A 367 -16.42 -14.20 11.23
C ALA A 367 -16.73 -14.50 9.75
N ARG A 368 -17.97 -14.84 9.42
CA ARG A 368 -18.43 -15.24 8.08
C ARG A 368 -19.59 -14.39 7.62
N GLY A 369 -19.30 -13.50 6.68
CA GLY A 369 -20.30 -12.65 6.04
C GLY A 369 -20.72 -13.16 4.66
N GLY A 370 -21.82 -12.62 4.13
CA GLY A 370 -22.29 -12.93 2.79
C GLY A 370 -22.90 -14.32 2.61
N LEU A 371 -23.40 -14.98 3.65
CA LEU A 371 -23.90 -16.37 3.62
C LEU A 371 -25.27 -16.58 2.96
N GLY A 372 -25.90 -15.56 2.41
CA GLY A 372 -27.24 -15.67 1.81
C GLY A 372 -27.24 -16.33 0.43
N GLU A 373 -28.14 -17.30 0.15
CA GLU A 373 -28.39 -17.79 -1.21
C GLU A 373 -29.34 -16.85 -1.97
N GLY A 374 -29.01 -16.51 -3.21
CA GLY A 374 -29.94 -15.98 -4.21
C GLY A 374 -30.32 -14.51 -4.13
N SER A 375 -29.49 -13.59 -3.64
CA SER A 375 -29.76 -12.15 -3.79
C SER A 375 -29.52 -11.67 -5.22
N PRO A 376 -30.49 -11.06 -5.90
CA PRO A 376 -30.21 -10.36 -7.14
C PRO A 376 -29.62 -9.00 -6.82
N ILE A 377 -28.40 -8.74 -7.31
CA ILE A 377 -27.81 -7.43 -7.59
C ILE A 377 -27.78 -6.41 -6.44
N GLY A 378 -26.64 -6.27 -5.79
CA GLY A 378 -26.14 -4.96 -5.37
C GLY A 378 -26.51 -4.41 -4.02
N LEU A 379 -26.93 -5.19 -3.02
CA LEU A 379 -27.14 -4.68 -1.67
C LEU A 379 -26.69 -5.72 -0.62
N GLY A 380 -25.58 -5.45 0.06
CA GLY A 380 -25.06 -6.25 1.16
C GLY A 380 -24.07 -7.32 0.71
N ALA A 381 -22.88 -6.92 0.30
CA ALA A 381 -21.81 -7.81 -0.16
C ALA A 381 -21.25 -8.72 0.94
N GLY A 382 -21.37 -8.36 2.20
CA GLY A 382 -21.14 -9.18 3.38
C GLY A 382 -19.68 -9.43 3.75
N SER A 383 -19.11 -8.53 4.50
CA SER A 383 -17.75 -8.64 5.03
C SER A 383 -17.65 -9.59 6.21
N GLY A 384 -16.47 -10.21 6.42
CA GLY A 384 -16.19 -10.95 7.65
C GLY A 384 -16.12 -9.99 8.85
N ILE A 385 -15.22 -9.03 8.81
CA ILE A 385 -15.08 -7.99 9.84
C ILE A 385 -15.03 -6.62 9.15
N GLY A 386 -15.93 -5.72 9.54
CA GLY A 386 -16.12 -4.42 8.92
C GLY A 386 -17.26 -4.43 7.92
N SER A 387 -17.27 -3.50 6.98
CA SER A 387 -18.35 -3.37 6.00
C SER A 387 -17.85 -2.69 4.74
N ASP A 388 -18.35 -3.10 3.60
CA ASP A 388 -18.11 -2.45 2.30
C ASP A 388 -19.07 -1.29 2.02
N ASP A 389 -20.13 -1.14 2.82
CA ASP A 389 -21.15 -0.09 2.68
C ASP A 389 -20.93 1.11 3.62
N VAL A 390 -20.35 0.88 4.80
CA VAL A 390 -20.18 1.91 5.83
C VAL A 390 -18.75 2.02 6.32
N ILE A 391 -18.36 3.20 6.80
CA ILE A 391 -17.02 3.48 7.32
C ILE A 391 -16.88 2.87 8.73
N ASN A 392 -16.03 1.86 8.87
CA ASN A 392 -15.68 1.26 10.15
C ASN A 392 -14.16 1.35 10.37
N ASN A 393 -13.73 1.93 11.49
CA ASN A 393 -12.34 1.90 11.90
C ASN A 393 -12.04 0.60 12.65
N ILE A 394 -11.10 -0.19 12.15
CA ILE A 394 -10.81 -1.53 12.66
C ILE A 394 -9.44 -1.55 13.29
N THR A 395 -9.35 -2.03 14.54
CA THR A 395 -8.09 -2.26 15.25
C THR A 395 -8.03 -3.69 15.75
N ILE A 396 -7.00 -4.44 15.36
CA ILE A 396 -6.75 -5.80 15.81
C ILE A 396 -5.42 -5.82 16.56
N ASN A 397 -5.50 -6.03 17.87
CA ASN A 397 -4.33 -6.09 18.75
C ASN A 397 -3.90 -7.52 19.05
N GLY A 398 -4.80 -8.50 18.85
CA GLY A 398 -4.54 -9.91 19.15
C GLY A 398 -5.68 -10.82 18.77
N GLY A 399 -5.64 -12.07 19.25
CA GLY A 399 -6.65 -13.09 18.96
C GLY A 399 -6.26 -14.06 17.86
N ASN A 400 -7.07 -15.12 17.73
CA ASN A 400 -7.02 -16.08 16.63
C ASN A 400 -8.26 -15.85 15.77
N ILE A 401 -8.09 -15.32 14.56
CA ILE A 401 -9.17 -14.77 13.73
C ILE A 401 -9.23 -15.49 12.38
N ASP A 402 -10.38 -16.05 12.05
CA ASP A 402 -10.72 -16.56 10.71
C ASP A 402 -11.89 -15.74 10.16
N ALA A 403 -11.55 -14.76 9.29
CA ALA A 403 -12.50 -13.83 8.69
C ALA A 403 -12.72 -14.17 7.21
N TYR A 404 -13.95 -14.32 6.79
CA TYR A 404 -14.31 -14.76 5.46
C TYR A 404 -15.50 -13.98 4.90
N SER A 405 -15.38 -13.49 3.67
CA SER A 405 -16.47 -12.99 2.85
C SER A 405 -16.81 -14.01 1.77
N ALA A 406 -18.03 -14.51 1.78
CA ALA A 406 -18.51 -15.49 0.81
C ALA A 406 -18.86 -14.88 -0.56
N ARG A 407 -19.03 -13.56 -0.65
CA ARG A 407 -19.45 -12.82 -1.85
C ARG A 407 -18.57 -11.63 -2.14
N ASP A 408 -19.16 -10.47 -2.39
CA ASP A 408 -18.51 -9.27 -2.89
C ASP A 408 -17.89 -8.39 -1.79
N GLY A 409 -17.93 -8.81 -0.52
CA GLY A 409 -17.39 -8.06 0.62
C GLY A 409 -15.91 -8.32 0.90
N LEU A 410 -15.42 -7.65 1.92
CA LEU A 410 -14.05 -7.73 2.43
C LEU A 410 -13.88 -8.89 3.44
N GLY A 411 -12.73 -9.53 3.48
CA GLY A 411 -12.41 -10.43 4.59
C GLY A 411 -12.35 -9.64 5.90
N ILE A 412 -11.48 -8.64 5.97
CA ILE A 412 -11.35 -7.63 7.04
C ILE A 412 -11.20 -6.28 6.38
N GLY A 413 -12.12 -5.36 6.61
CA GLY A 413 -11.98 -4.06 5.98
C GLY A 413 -13.21 -3.18 5.99
N SER A 414 -13.17 -2.09 5.22
CA SER A 414 -14.22 -1.09 5.27
C SER A 414 -14.28 -0.21 4.02
N ALA A 415 -15.34 0.58 3.94
CA ALA A 415 -15.52 1.61 2.92
C ALA A 415 -14.92 2.96 3.33
N GLY A 416 -14.85 3.88 2.39
CA GLY A 416 -14.63 5.31 2.60
C GLY A 416 -13.25 5.68 3.16
N THR A 417 -13.21 6.53 4.17
CA THR A 417 -11.96 7.04 4.80
C THR A 417 -11.51 6.23 6.01
N ALA A 418 -11.88 4.97 6.08
CA ALA A 418 -11.60 4.10 7.21
C ALA A 418 -10.12 3.75 7.38
N THR A 419 -9.77 3.29 8.58
CA THR A 419 -8.46 2.73 8.88
C THR A 419 -8.57 1.29 9.35
N VAL A 420 -7.69 0.43 8.83
CA VAL A 420 -7.49 -0.94 9.32
C VAL A 420 -6.11 -1.02 9.94
N LYS A 421 -6.04 -1.23 11.25
CA LYS A 421 -4.80 -1.32 12.00
C LYS A 421 -4.64 -2.70 12.63
N ILE A 422 -3.53 -3.38 12.36
CA ILE A 422 -3.19 -4.69 12.91
C ILE A 422 -1.87 -4.58 13.65
N THR A 423 -1.88 -4.88 14.94
CA THR A 423 -0.71 -4.81 15.82
C THR A 423 -0.36 -6.16 16.46
N GLY A 424 -1.12 -7.22 16.13
CA GLY A 424 -0.87 -8.57 16.63
C GLY A 424 -1.97 -9.55 16.22
N GLY A 425 -1.88 -10.78 16.72
CA GLY A 425 -2.84 -11.86 16.48
C GLY A 425 -2.40 -12.87 15.41
N VAL A 426 -3.16 -13.97 15.34
CA VAL A 426 -3.08 -14.96 14.26
C VAL A 426 -4.33 -14.78 13.41
N ILE A 427 -4.15 -14.29 12.18
CA ILE A 427 -5.24 -13.82 11.36
C ILE A 427 -5.24 -14.57 10.03
N LYS A 428 -6.37 -15.15 9.69
CA LYS A 428 -6.66 -15.61 8.34
C LYS A 428 -7.83 -14.81 7.80
N ALA A 429 -7.60 -14.10 6.71
CA ALA A 429 -8.61 -13.30 6.03
C ALA A 429 -8.78 -13.77 4.58
N VAL A 430 -10.01 -13.95 4.15
CA VAL A 430 -10.36 -14.44 2.80
C VAL A 430 -11.47 -13.59 2.21
N SER A 431 -11.30 -13.18 0.96
CA SER A 431 -12.33 -12.51 0.17
C SER A 431 -12.43 -13.10 -1.23
N ASN A 432 -13.64 -13.11 -1.80
CA ASN A 432 -13.90 -13.59 -3.16
C ASN A 432 -13.88 -12.48 -4.23
N ALA A 433 -14.07 -11.23 -3.88
CA ALA A 433 -14.21 -10.15 -4.86
C ALA A 433 -13.44 -8.86 -4.52
N GLU A 434 -13.52 -8.36 -3.29
CA GLU A 434 -12.85 -7.14 -2.86
C GLU A 434 -11.42 -7.44 -2.34
N ALA A 435 -11.03 -7.03 -1.15
CA ALA A 435 -9.74 -7.37 -0.56
C ALA A 435 -9.88 -8.33 0.63
N ALA A 436 -8.93 -9.26 0.80
CA ALA A 436 -8.89 -10.09 2.00
C ALA A 436 -8.68 -9.22 3.25
N ILE A 437 -7.75 -8.23 3.19
CA ILE A 437 -7.58 -7.19 4.20
C ILE A 437 -7.45 -5.85 3.48
N GLY A 438 -8.43 -4.94 3.63
CA GLY A 438 -8.31 -3.71 2.89
C GLY A 438 -9.50 -2.79 2.89
N LEU A 439 -9.58 -1.98 1.84
CA LEU A 439 -10.70 -1.06 1.62
C LEU A 439 -11.31 -1.32 0.24
N CYS A 440 -12.62 -1.13 0.14
CA CYS A 440 -13.36 -1.29 -1.11
C CYS A 440 -13.10 -0.14 -2.09
N GLU A 441 -13.68 -0.24 -3.28
CA GLU A 441 -13.53 0.73 -4.38
C GLU A 441 -13.91 2.16 -3.95
N TYR A 442 -13.19 3.15 -4.47
CA TYR A 442 -13.31 4.60 -4.17
C TYR A 442 -12.96 5.02 -2.74
N SER A 443 -12.39 4.16 -1.93
CA SER A 443 -11.96 4.49 -0.57
C SER A 443 -10.68 5.33 -0.55
N THR A 444 -10.44 6.06 0.56
CA THR A 444 -9.28 6.94 0.73
C THR A 444 -8.52 6.70 2.04
N GLY A 445 -8.82 5.64 2.74
CA GLY A 445 -8.21 5.30 4.04
C GLY A 445 -6.90 4.51 3.92
N SER A 446 -6.54 3.82 5.01
CA SER A 446 -5.26 3.12 5.10
C SER A 446 -5.34 1.76 5.77
N VAL A 447 -4.42 0.87 5.41
CA VAL A 447 -4.11 -0.39 6.09
C VAL A 447 -2.72 -0.31 6.69
N SER A 448 -2.61 -0.52 8.01
CA SER A 448 -1.34 -0.51 8.73
C SER A 448 -1.14 -1.82 9.48
N ILE A 449 -0.04 -2.52 9.20
CA ILE A 449 0.33 -3.79 9.83
C ILE A 449 1.70 -3.62 10.47
N THR A 450 1.77 -3.75 11.80
CA THR A 450 3.00 -3.61 12.56
C THR A 450 3.47 -4.90 13.22
N ASP A 451 2.56 -5.86 13.42
CA ASP A 451 2.85 -7.19 13.97
C ASP A 451 1.70 -8.16 13.69
N GLY A 452 1.87 -9.44 14.01
CA GLY A 452 0.90 -10.53 13.84
C GLY A 452 1.35 -11.59 12.84
N LYS A 453 0.68 -12.74 12.91
CA LYS A 453 0.82 -13.80 11.89
C LYS A 453 -0.41 -13.77 10.99
N ILE A 454 -0.23 -13.35 9.75
CA ILE A 454 -1.32 -13.00 8.85
C ILE A 454 -1.28 -13.86 7.60
N THR A 455 -2.38 -14.48 7.29
CA THR A 455 -2.63 -15.16 6.01
C THR A 455 -3.78 -14.46 5.30
N ALA A 456 -3.47 -13.73 4.22
CA ALA A 456 -4.46 -13.02 3.41
C ALA A 456 -4.64 -13.73 2.05
N ILE A 457 -5.88 -14.12 1.73
CA ILE A 457 -6.20 -14.90 0.54
C ILE A 457 -7.26 -14.17 -0.29
N GLY A 458 -6.85 -13.68 -1.46
CA GLY A 458 -7.78 -13.19 -2.47
C GLY A 458 -8.19 -14.32 -3.41
N GLN A 459 -9.49 -14.57 -3.53
CA GLN A 459 -10.06 -15.53 -4.49
C GLN A 459 -10.70 -14.77 -5.66
N GLY A 460 -10.84 -15.41 -6.82
CA GLY A 460 -11.45 -14.76 -7.99
C GLY A 460 -10.71 -13.47 -8.43
N SER A 461 -11.34 -12.32 -8.30
CA SER A 461 -10.75 -11.00 -8.61
C SER A 461 -10.29 -10.23 -7.36
N ALA A 462 -10.41 -10.83 -6.18
CA ALA A 462 -10.10 -10.18 -4.91
C ALA A 462 -8.60 -9.90 -4.75
N ASP A 463 -8.30 -8.77 -4.13
CA ASP A 463 -6.96 -8.42 -3.72
C ASP A 463 -6.58 -9.14 -2.41
N GLY A 464 -5.28 -9.27 -2.14
CA GLY A 464 -4.82 -9.82 -0.86
C GLY A 464 -4.88 -8.77 0.24
N ILE A 465 -3.95 -7.80 0.25
CA ILE A 465 -3.88 -6.71 1.24
C ILE A 465 -3.92 -5.37 0.51
N GLY A 466 -4.77 -4.46 0.96
CA GLY A 466 -4.83 -3.07 0.51
C GLY A 466 -6.11 -2.70 -0.24
N GLY A 467 -6.36 -3.27 -1.43
CA GLY A 467 -7.45 -2.79 -2.28
C GLY A 467 -7.24 -1.31 -2.64
N TYR A 468 -8.12 -0.43 -2.17
CA TYR A 468 -8.04 1.03 -2.36
C TYR A 468 -7.47 1.78 -1.15
N ALA A 469 -6.62 1.14 -0.36
CA ALA A 469 -5.97 1.74 0.80
C ALA A 469 -4.52 2.18 0.53
N ASP A 470 -4.06 3.19 1.26
CA ASP A 470 -2.62 3.36 1.49
C ASP A 470 -2.15 2.23 2.42
N VAL A 471 -1.13 1.47 2.00
CA VAL A 471 -0.66 0.29 2.71
C VAL A 471 0.68 0.57 3.39
N SER A 472 0.78 0.24 4.68
CA SER A 472 2.02 0.29 5.44
C SER A 472 2.23 -1.01 6.21
N ILE A 473 3.27 -1.75 5.86
CA ILE A 473 3.67 -3.01 6.51
C ILE A 473 5.06 -2.83 7.06
N THR A 474 5.20 -2.89 8.40
CA THR A 474 6.48 -2.67 9.09
C THR A 474 6.87 -3.81 10.02
N GLY A 475 6.04 -4.85 10.15
CA GLY A 475 6.32 -6.00 10.99
C GLY A 475 5.31 -7.13 10.80
N GLY A 476 5.51 -8.21 11.56
CA GLY A 476 4.69 -9.43 11.52
C GLY A 476 5.28 -10.55 10.67
N GLU A 477 4.50 -11.62 10.52
CA GLU A 477 4.74 -12.74 9.60
C GLU A 477 3.55 -12.82 8.64
N ILE A 478 3.76 -12.45 7.38
CA ILE A 478 2.68 -12.23 6.44
C ILE A 478 2.83 -13.15 5.24
N ASP A 479 1.81 -13.96 5.01
CA ASP A 479 1.61 -14.77 3.82
C ASP A 479 0.43 -14.22 3.02
N VAL A 480 0.68 -13.85 1.76
CA VAL A 480 -0.36 -13.32 0.87
C VAL A 480 -0.45 -14.15 -0.39
N SER A 481 -1.64 -14.59 -0.72
CA SER A 481 -1.90 -15.30 -1.98
C SER A 481 -3.16 -14.79 -2.66
N VAL A 482 -3.07 -14.66 -3.99
CA VAL A 482 -4.21 -14.33 -4.85
C VAL A 482 -4.37 -15.42 -5.90
N GLU A 483 -5.53 -16.07 -5.91
CA GLU A 483 -5.83 -17.19 -6.80
C GLU A 483 -6.27 -16.74 -8.20
N GLY A 484 -6.62 -15.49 -8.38
CA GLY A 484 -7.11 -14.92 -9.64
C GLY A 484 -6.32 -13.70 -10.10
N SER A 485 -7.02 -12.70 -10.63
CA SER A 485 -6.42 -11.50 -11.26
C SER A 485 -6.22 -10.31 -10.31
N GLY A 486 -6.47 -10.46 -9.01
CA GLY A 486 -6.26 -9.41 -8.01
C GLY A 486 -4.78 -9.14 -7.73
N VAL A 487 -4.52 -8.11 -6.94
CA VAL A 487 -3.19 -7.71 -6.50
C VAL A 487 -2.90 -8.29 -5.12
N ALA A 488 -1.74 -8.92 -4.93
CA ALA A 488 -1.44 -9.52 -3.62
C ALA A 488 -1.25 -8.44 -2.55
N ILE A 489 -0.42 -7.41 -2.80
CA ILE A 489 -0.36 -6.20 -1.95
C ILE A 489 -0.62 -5.00 -2.86
N GLY A 490 -1.81 -4.42 -2.72
CA GLY A 490 -2.36 -3.46 -3.67
C GLY A 490 -2.45 -2.03 -3.16
N GLY A 491 -2.42 -1.09 -4.10
CA GLY A 491 -2.63 0.33 -3.90
C GLY A 491 -3.47 0.91 -5.06
N ASN A 492 -4.60 0.28 -5.35
CA ASN A 492 -5.49 0.70 -6.44
C ASN A 492 -5.97 2.15 -6.25
N GLY A 493 -6.30 2.84 -7.33
CA GLY A 493 -6.82 4.21 -7.25
C GLY A 493 -5.79 5.28 -6.86
N GLY A 494 -4.50 5.07 -7.10
CA GLY A 494 -3.44 6.05 -6.82
C GLY A 494 -2.95 6.05 -5.36
N LYS A 495 -3.02 4.91 -4.67
CA LYS A 495 -2.57 4.74 -3.29
C LYS A 495 -1.09 4.38 -3.22
N SER A 496 -0.51 4.62 -2.05
CA SER A 496 0.90 4.34 -1.78
C SER A 496 1.08 3.03 -1.02
N ILE A 497 2.18 2.33 -1.29
CA ILE A 497 2.54 1.08 -0.62
C ILE A 497 3.91 1.28 0.03
N THR A 498 4.00 0.99 1.31
CA THR A 498 5.26 0.97 2.07
C THR A 498 5.44 -0.39 2.72
N ILE A 499 6.55 -1.06 2.43
CA ILE A 499 6.96 -2.33 3.05
C ILE A 499 8.34 -2.10 3.64
N GLN A 500 8.49 -2.34 4.94
CA GLN A 500 9.77 -2.21 5.63
C GLN A 500 10.05 -3.45 6.48
N GLY A 501 11.28 -3.95 6.38
CA GLY A 501 11.71 -5.15 7.10
C GLY A 501 11.21 -6.46 6.50
N ASN A 502 11.51 -7.57 7.16
CA ASN A 502 11.26 -8.92 6.66
C ASN A 502 9.89 -9.48 7.08
N ALA A 503 8.85 -8.67 7.03
CA ALA A 503 7.49 -9.07 7.40
C ALA A 503 6.88 -10.08 6.42
N ILE A 504 7.14 -9.94 5.14
CA ILE A 504 6.57 -10.78 4.09
C ILE A 504 7.32 -12.12 4.04
N LYS A 505 6.61 -13.22 4.30
CA LYS A 505 7.16 -14.60 4.24
C LYS A 505 6.89 -15.27 2.91
N SER A 506 5.70 -15.04 2.36
CA SER A 506 5.36 -15.45 1.00
C SER A 506 4.40 -14.45 0.36
N ILE A 507 4.56 -14.26 -0.95
CA ILE A 507 3.67 -13.41 -1.73
C ILE A 507 3.49 -13.99 -3.13
N SER A 508 2.26 -14.17 -3.54
CA SER A 508 1.92 -14.68 -4.87
C SER A 508 0.64 -14.07 -5.42
N SER A 509 0.60 -13.87 -6.73
CA SER A 509 -0.63 -13.60 -7.46
C SER A 509 -0.64 -14.42 -8.74
N LYS A 510 -1.66 -15.26 -8.94
CA LYS A 510 -1.66 -16.22 -10.06
C LYS A 510 -1.76 -15.54 -11.43
N MET A 511 -2.63 -14.53 -11.57
CA MET A 511 -2.86 -13.82 -12.84
C MET A 511 -2.81 -12.29 -12.70
N GLY A 512 -2.28 -11.78 -11.59
CA GLY A 512 -2.25 -10.36 -11.29
C GLY A 512 -0.87 -9.87 -10.84
N THR A 513 -0.85 -8.75 -10.17
CA THR A 513 0.36 -8.09 -9.66
C THR A 513 0.68 -8.57 -8.24
N CYS A 514 1.94 -8.86 -7.93
CA CYS A 514 2.33 -9.17 -6.55
C CYS A 514 2.30 -7.90 -5.66
N ILE A 515 2.99 -6.82 -6.06
CA ILE A 515 3.01 -5.55 -5.30
C ILE A 515 2.74 -4.40 -6.26
N GLY A 516 1.63 -3.68 -6.08
CA GLY A 516 1.34 -2.53 -6.95
C GLY A 516 -0.12 -2.27 -7.20
N GLY A 517 -0.47 -1.91 -8.43
CA GLY A 517 -1.84 -1.68 -8.88
C GLY A 517 -2.27 -2.64 -9.97
N ASN A 518 -3.59 -2.79 -10.14
CA ASN A 518 -4.15 -3.55 -11.25
C ASN A 518 -4.64 -2.63 -12.38
N ASN A 519 -4.80 -3.20 -13.58
CA ASN A 519 -5.25 -2.45 -14.75
C ASN A 519 -6.70 -2.00 -14.73
N ARG A 520 -7.54 -2.58 -13.88
CA ARG A 520 -8.98 -2.33 -13.91
C ARG A 520 -9.33 -1.05 -13.14
N ASN A 521 -8.63 -0.80 -12.03
CA ASN A 521 -9.06 0.19 -11.04
C ASN A 521 -7.99 1.25 -10.74
N GLY A 522 -6.92 1.29 -11.54
CA GLY A 522 -5.87 2.29 -11.45
C GLY A 522 -4.58 1.79 -10.81
N SER A 523 -3.56 2.59 -10.94
CA SER A 523 -2.19 2.30 -10.52
C SER A 523 -1.94 2.68 -9.08
N ALA A 524 -0.99 2.02 -8.42
CA ALA A 524 -0.37 2.54 -7.22
C ALA A 524 0.43 3.82 -7.55
N LYS A 525 0.46 4.79 -6.64
CA LYS A 525 1.18 6.05 -6.84
C LYS A 525 2.66 5.89 -6.51
N ASP A 526 2.96 5.48 -5.29
CA ASP A 526 4.32 5.31 -4.80
C ASP A 526 4.46 3.93 -4.14
N ILE A 527 5.51 3.21 -4.49
CA ILE A 527 5.85 1.91 -3.92
C ILE A 527 7.22 2.04 -3.27
N THR A 528 7.28 1.86 -1.97
CA THR A 528 8.51 1.97 -1.17
C THR A 528 8.78 0.67 -0.46
N ILE A 529 9.93 0.05 -0.73
CA ILE A 529 10.36 -1.21 -0.12
C ILE A 529 11.74 -0.98 0.49
N LEU A 530 11.82 -1.15 1.79
CA LEU A 530 13.00 -0.81 2.59
C LEU A 530 13.43 -1.98 3.48
N ASP A 531 14.74 -2.24 3.53
CA ASP A 531 15.34 -3.17 4.48
C ASP A 531 14.69 -4.56 4.47
N ALA A 532 14.26 -5.05 3.29
CA ALA A 532 13.40 -6.22 3.13
C ALA A 532 14.05 -7.33 2.30
N GLU A 533 13.81 -8.57 2.70
CA GLU A 533 14.00 -9.75 1.88
C GLU A 533 12.64 -10.24 1.39
N LEU A 534 12.40 -10.21 0.08
CA LEU A 534 11.12 -10.58 -0.53
C LEU A 534 11.26 -11.84 -1.37
N PRO A 535 10.70 -12.96 -0.92
CA PRO A 535 10.52 -14.15 -1.75
C PRO A 535 9.29 -13.97 -2.65
N LEU A 536 9.48 -13.54 -3.89
CA LEU A 536 8.39 -13.40 -4.85
C LEU A 536 8.11 -14.75 -5.49
N LEU A 537 7.05 -15.40 -5.05
CA LEU A 537 6.58 -16.69 -5.57
C LEU A 537 5.48 -16.47 -6.61
N GLY A 538 5.86 -16.10 -7.82
CA GLY A 538 4.96 -16.17 -8.95
C GLY A 538 3.82 -15.14 -9.07
N GLY A 539 3.75 -14.57 -10.22
CA GLY A 539 2.60 -13.92 -10.84
C GLY A 539 2.74 -14.09 -12.34
N GLU A 540 1.68 -14.46 -13.01
CA GLU A 540 1.74 -14.57 -14.48
C GLU A 540 1.83 -13.20 -15.17
N ASP A 541 1.58 -12.08 -14.46
CA ASP A 541 1.49 -10.76 -15.03
C ASP A 541 2.64 -9.83 -14.61
N LEU A 542 2.68 -9.34 -13.37
CA LEU A 542 3.64 -8.33 -12.93
C LEU A 542 4.10 -8.60 -11.48
N LEU A 543 5.41 -8.47 -11.22
CA LEU A 543 5.92 -8.63 -9.86
C LEU A 543 5.76 -7.36 -9.01
N ILE A 544 6.32 -6.23 -9.46
CA ILE A 544 6.27 -4.97 -8.70
C ILE A 544 5.92 -3.83 -9.64
N GLY A 545 4.87 -3.07 -9.31
CA GLY A 545 4.56 -1.82 -9.97
C GLY A 545 3.21 -1.73 -10.65
N ASN A 546 3.17 -1.06 -11.79
CA ASN A 546 1.98 -0.78 -12.59
C ASN A 546 2.26 -1.07 -14.06
N ARG A 547 1.23 -1.33 -14.87
CA ARG A 547 1.43 -1.56 -16.31
C ARG A 547 1.90 -0.28 -17.02
N VAL A 548 2.72 -0.46 -18.07
CA VAL A 548 3.30 0.65 -18.88
C VAL A 548 2.25 1.52 -19.56
N SER A 549 1.08 0.98 -19.86
CA SER A 549 -0.03 1.72 -20.50
C SER A 549 -0.69 2.77 -19.60
N ASP A 550 -0.32 2.82 -18.31
CA ASP A 550 -0.87 3.80 -17.38
C ASP A 550 -0.17 5.15 -17.56
N ASP A 551 -0.94 6.20 -17.83
CA ASP A 551 -0.43 7.57 -17.97
C ASP A 551 -0.13 8.27 -16.63
N ARG A 552 -0.43 7.60 -15.50
CA ARG A 552 -0.13 8.12 -14.18
C ARG A 552 1.29 7.76 -13.81
N GLY A 553 2.13 8.77 -13.68
CA GLY A 553 3.47 8.62 -13.11
C GLY A 553 3.41 7.97 -11.72
N GLY A 554 4.55 7.72 -11.15
CA GLY A 554 4.68 7.16 -9.80
C GLY A 554 6.15 6.91 -9.53
N ASN A 555 6.43 6.49 -8.29
CA ASN A 555 7.79 6.17 -7.90
C ASN A 555 7.87 4.76 -7.34
N ILE A 556 8.89 4.01 -7.74
CA ILE A 556 9.31 2.79 -7.04
C ILE A 556 10.65 3.10 -6.38
N THR A 557 10.72 2.92 -5.09
CA THR A 557 11.96 3.03 -4.30
C THR A 557 12.23 1.69 -3.61
N ILE A 558 13.35 1.06 -3.96
CA ILE A 558 13.83 -0.19 -3.37
C ILE A 558 15.19 0.08 -2.77
N ARG A 559 15.33 -0.06 -1.46
CA ARG A 559 16.59 0.22 -0.76
C ARG A 559 16.90 -0.83 0.28
N ASN A 560 18.17 -1.26 0.32
CA ASN A 560 18.68 -2.27 1.25
C ASN A 560 17.90 -3.59 1.16
N CYS A 561 17.51 -4.00 -0.04
CA CYS A 561 16.59 -5.12 -0.23
C CYS A 561 17.27 -6.30 -0.94
N ARG A 562 16.72 -7.48 -0.66
CA ARG A 562 17.01 -8.70 -1.40
C ARG A 562 15.71 -9.23 -2.01
N ILE A 563 15.61 -9.16 -3.34
CA ILE A 563 14.42 -9.59 -4.07
C ILE A 563 14.80 -10.71 -5.02
N LEU A 564 14.30 -11.90 -4.75
CA LEU A 564 14.59 -13.10 -5.52
C LEU A 564 13.30 -13.60 -6.16
N SER A 565 13.29 -13.64 -7.48
CA SER A 565 12.26 -14.30 -8.27
C SER A 565 12.91 -15.46 -9.03
N THR A 566 12.87 -16.62 -8.44
CA THR A 566 13.32 -17.87 -9.04
C THR A 566 12.11 -18.75 -9.33
N ASP A 567 12.08 -19.42 -10.47
CA ASP A 567 11.03 -20.38 -10.88
C ASP A 567 9.65 -19.77 -11.22
N VAL A 568 9.62 -18.52 -11.65
CA VAL A 568 8.36 -17.84 -11.96
C VAL A 568 8.12 -17.74 -13.46
N VAL A 569 6.89 -18.01 -13.87
CA VAL A 569 6.36 -17.76 -15.22
C VAL A 569 5.86 -16.32 -15.35
N ALA A 570 6.31 -15.38 -14.51
CA ALA A 570 5.89 -14.00 -14.62
C ALA A 570 6.35 -13.37 -15.95
N VAL A 571 5.49 -12.57 -16.55
CA VAL A 571 5.77 -11.93 -17.84
C VAL A 571 6.57 -10.65 -17.62
N GLU A 572 6.27 -9.89 -16.56
CA GLU A 572 6.85 -8.58 -16.27
C GLU A 572 7.51 -8.56 -14.87
N GLY A 573 8.65 -7.86 -14.75
CA GLY A 573 9.42 -7.75 -13.51
C GLY A 573 9.04 -6.53 -12.66
N ILE A 574 9.84 -5.46 -12.70
CA ILE A 574 9.58 -4.19 -12.01
C ILE A 574 9.17 -3.15 -13.05
N GLN A 575 7.98 -2.58 -12.92
CA GLN A 575 7.44 -1.75 -13.97
C GLN A 575 6.64 -0.55 -13.47
N LEU A 576 6.82 0.59 -14.14
CA LEU A 576 5.96 1.78 -13.99
C LEU A 576 5.45 2.27 -15.34
N GLY A 577 4.36 3.03 -15.32
CA GLY A 577 3.81 3.74 -16.46
C GLY A 577 4.62 4.96 -16.88
N ASN A 578 4.00 5.84 -17.69
CA ASN A 578 4.62 7.07 -18.19
C ASN A 578 5.04 8.01 -17.04
N ASN A 579 6.13 8.73 -17.22
CA ASN A 579 6.74 9.62 -16.22
C ASN A 579 7.15 8.92 -14.90
N GLY A 580 7.18 7.58 -14.86
CA GLY A 580 7.53 6.81 -13.68
C GLY A 580 9.03 6.89 -13.35
N ASN A 581 9.36 6.92 -12.05
CA ASN A 581 10.74 6.90 -11.58
C ASN A 581 11.00 5.63 -10.77
N ILE A 582 11.99 4.85 -11.16
CA ILE A 582 12.44 3.65 -10.45
C ILE A 582 13.80 3.93 -9.85
N GLN A 583 13.94 3.76 -8.54
CA GLN A 583 15.18 3.91 -7.79
C GLN A 583 15.49 2.61 -7.04
N ILE A 584 16.67 2.05 -7.30
CA ILE A 584 17.19 0.84 -6.66
C ILE A 584 18.53 1.19 -6.05
N GLU A 585 18.68 0.99 -4.75
CA GLU A 585 19.87 1.38 -4.01
C GLU A 585 20.28 0.29 -3.02
N ASN A 586 21.58 -0.03 -2.95
CA ASN A 586 22.15 -1.01 -2.01
C ASN A 586 21.36 -2.32 -1.95
N SER A 587 21.02 -2.90 -3.12
CA SER A 587 20.08 -4.02 -3.20
C SER A 587 20.58 -5.16 -4.10
N GLU A 588 20.17 -6.39 -3.78
CA GLU A 588 20.34 -7.58 -4.62
C GLU A 588 19.01 -7.96 -5.26
N ILE A 589 18.93 -7.89 -6.59
CA ILE A 589 17.69 -8.19 -7.32
C ILE A 589 17.97 -9.24 -8.39
N VAL A 590 17.29 -10.37 -8.32
CA VAL A 590 17.38 -11.46 -9.28
C VAL A 590 16.01 -11.70 -9.92
N LEU A 591 15.89 -11.34 -11.20
CA LEU A 591 14.69 -11.49 -12.02
C LEU A 591 15.00 -12.42 -13.20
N THR A 592 14.99 -13.72 -12.98
CA THR A 592 15.28 -14.71 -14.03
C THR A 592 14.02 -15.16 -14.75
N GLY A 593 14.11 -15.26 -16.10
CA GLY A 593 12.97 -15.73 -16.93
C GLY A 593 11.86 -14.70 -17.18
N ILE A 594 12.03 -13.45 -16.77
CA ILE A 594 11.01 -12.40 -16.74
C ILE A 594 11.49 -11.19 -17.55
N LYS A 595 10.60 -10.40 -18.13
CA LYS A 595 10.94 -9.09 -18.68
C LYS A 595 11.39 -8.17 -17.54
N GLY A 596 12.57 -7.62 -17.64
CA GLY A 596 13.35 -6.97 -16.59
C GLY A 596 12.70 -5.77 -15.87
N ILE A 597 13.46 -4.64 -15.84
CA ILE A 597 13.03 -3.40 -15.18
C ILE A 597 12.59 -2.40 -16.25
N ARG A 598 11.37 -1.87 -16.15
CA ARG A 598 10.76 -1.06 -17.23
C ARG A 598 10.08 0.20 -16.72
N THR A 599 10.05 1.22 -17.57
CA THR A 599 9.19 2.40 -17.37
C THR A 599 8.53 2.78 -18.69
N GLY A 600 7.43 3.53 -18.64
CA GLY A 600 6.78 4.12 -19.82
C GLY A 600 7.54 5.34 -20.35
N ASP A 601 6.87 6.13 -21.19
CA ASP A 601 7.43 7.35 -21.79
C ASP A 601 7.83 8.37 -20.73
N SER A 602 8.94 9.06 -20.98
CA SER A 602 9.49 10.12 -20.12
C SER A 602 9.90 9.67 -18.70
N GLY A 603 9.96 8.37 -18.44
CA GLY A 603 10.38 7.81 -17.16
C GLY A 603 11.89 7.85 -16.96
N SER A 604 12.32 7.55 -15.72
CA SER A 604 13.72 7.47 -15.32
C SER A 604 13.98 6.25 -14.45
N ILE A 605 15.17 5.64 -14.62
CA ILE A 605 15.61 4.49 -13.83
C ILE A 605 16.99 4.82 -13.27
N ALA A 606 17.16 4.69 -11.96
CA ALA A 606 18.42 4.86 -11.25
C ALA A 606 18.75 3.63 -10.40
N ILE A 607 19.95 3.08 -10.59
CA ILE A 607 20.48 1.90 -9.89
C ILE A 607 21.81 2.27 -9.29
N ARG A 608 21.93 2.14 -7.97
CA ARG A 608 23.14 2.53 -7.24
C ARG A 608 23.55 1.45 -6.23
N ASP A 609 24.84 1.22 -6.13
CA ASP A 609 25.45 0.33 -5.12
C ASP A 609 24.76 -1.05 -5.05
N SER A 610 24.35 -1.61 -6.22
CA SER A 610 23.42 -2.74 -6.29
C SER A 610 23.94 -3.88 -7.18
N GLN A 611 23.38 -5.08 -6.97
CA GLN A 611 23.63 -6.26 -7.78
C GLN A 611 22.34 -6.72 -8.45
N LEU A 612 22.31 -6.78 -9.78
CA LEU A 612 21.13 -7.13 -10.55
C LEU A 612 21.41 -8.26 -11.53
N VAL A 613 20.49 -9.23 -11.55
CA VAL A 613 20.36 -10.22 -12.62
C VAL A 613 18.99 -10.03 -13.24
N THR A 614 18.92 -9.61 -14.51
CA THR A 614 17.66 -9.24 -15.15
C THR A 614 17.69 -9.48 -16.65
N ASN A 615 16.55 -9.61 -17.30
CA ASN A 615 16.49 -9.72 -18.76
C ASN A 615 16.70 -8.39 -19.49
N GLY A 616 16.64 -7.27 -18.80
CA GLY A 616 16.87 -5.95 -19.38
C GLY A 616 16.44 -4.82 -18.47
N ILE A 617 16.88 -3.60 -18.81
CA ILE A 617 16.49 -2.35 -18.14
C ILE A 617 16.15 -1.35 -19.24
N TYR A 618 14.86 -1.09 -19.46
CA TYR A 618 14.47 -0.38 -20.65
C TYR A 618 13.12 0.35 -20.57
N MET A 619 12.86 1.16 -21.55
CA MET A 619 11.52 1.72 -21.78
C MET A 619 10.62 0.67 -22.45
N GLY A 620 9.38 0.59 -21.97
CA GLY A 620 8.40 -0.39 -22.45
C GLY A 620 7.89 -0.15 -23.87
N GLU A 621 7.11 -1.07 -24.29
CA GLU A 621 6.37 -1.37 -25.53
C GLU A 621 6.64 -0.62 -26.85
N GLU A 622 6.66 -1.42 -27.92
CA GLU A 622 6.59 -0.94 -29.31
C GLU A 622 5.34 -0.10 -29.55
N GLY A 623 5.51 1.10 -30.04
CA GLY A 623 4.44 2.00 -30.40
C GLY A 623 4.66 2.65 -31.75
N THR A 624 3.61 3.17 -32.35
CA THR A 624 3.66 3.97 -33.59
C THR A 624 4.07 5.42 -33.34
N THR A 625 4.11 5.86 -32.08
CA THR A 625 4.49 7.20 -31.65
C THR A 625 5.89 7.22 -31.07
N GLN A 626 6.62 8.31 -31.28
CA GLN A 626 7.95 8.50 -30.68
C GLN A 626 7.83 8.59 -29.17
N ARG A 627 8.48 7.66 -28.46
CA ARG A 627 8.55 7.61 -27.00
C ARG A 627 10.00 7.72 -26.55
N LYS A 628 10.26 8.29 -25.38
CA LYS A 628 11.61 8.56 -24.92
C LYS A 628 11.78 8.22 -23.44
N LEU A 629 12.70 7.30 -23.12
CA LEU A 629 13.24 7.16 -21.76
C LEU A 629 14.07 8.41 -21.45
N LYS A 630 13.76 9.09 -20.36
CA LYS A 630 14.43 10.33 -20.00
C LYS A 630 15.89 10.07 -19.57
N ARG A 631 16.09 9.15 -18.64
CA ARG A 631 17.42 8.83 -18.10
C ARG A 631 17.48 7.41 -17.56
N LEU A 632 18.56 6.71 -17.87
CA LEU A 632 19.02 5.49 -17.21
C LEU A 632 20.37 5.79 -16.53
N GLU A 633 20.45 5.60 -15.23
CA GLU A 633 21.67 5.77 -14.44
C GLU A 633 22.03 4.49 -13.69
N ILE A 634 23.25 4.00 -13.85
CA ILE A 634 23.80 2.82 -13.17
C ILE A 634 25.13 3.24 -12.54
N THR A 635 25.19 3.25 -11.22
CA THR A 635 26.38 3.70 -10.49
C THR A 635 26.82 2.67 -9.47
N ASN A 636 28.13 2.39 -9.41
CA ASN A 636 28.77 1.44 -8.48
C ASN A 636 28.09 0.08 -8.41
N SER A 637 27.56 -0.40 -9.54
CA SER A 637 26.66 -1.55 -9.55
C SER A 637 27.15 -2.66 -10.47
N THR A 638 26.72 -3.89 -10.18
CA THR A 638 26.92 -5.05 -11.06
C THR A 638 25.58 -5.45 -11.69
N VAL A 639 25.53 -5.45 -13.02
CA VAL A 639 24.35 -5.83 -13.77
C VAL A 639 24.66 -6.97 -14.72
N VAL A 640 23.99 -8.10 -14.53
CA VAL A 640 23.99 -9.21 -15.49
C VAL A 640 22.65 -9.19 -16.21
N THR A 641 22.70 -9.04 -17.53
CA THR A 641 21.50 -8.91 -18.35
C THR A 641 21.52 -9.88 -19.54
N ASN A 642 20.35 -10.30 -19.99
CA ASN A 642 20.19 -11.09 -21.22
C ASN A 642 19.75 -10.22 -22.41
N ASP A 643 19.29 -9.01 -22.16
CA ASP A 643 18.69 -8.10 -23.13
C ASP A 643 19.18 -6.65 -22.90
N VAL A 644 18.50 -5.70 -23.40
CA VAL A 644 18.85 -4.28 -23.60
C VAL A 644 18.97 -3.46 -22.31
N LEU A 645 19.86 -2.46 -22.35
CA LEU A 645 19.89 -1.32 -21.44
C LEU A 645 19.55 -0.04 -22.22
N GLY A 646 18.31 0.43 -22.10
CA GLY A 646 17.83 1.63 -22.78
C GLY A 646 16.45 1.53 -23.39
N SER A 647 16.31 1.27 -24.70
CA SER A 647 14.98 1.10 -25.30
C SER A 647 14.95 -0.04 -26.32
N THR A 648 13.87 -0.83 -26.35
CA THR A 648 13.77 -2.05 -27.18
C THR A 648 12.94 -1.87 -28.43
N GLY A 649 11.93 -0.99 -28.41
CA GLY A 649 10.91 -0.91 -29.44
C GLY A 649 11.33 -0.10 -30.68
N LYS A 650 10.58 -0.28 -31.77
CA LYS A 650 10.64 0.65 -32.91
C LYS A 650 10.18 2.03 -32.48
N PHE A 651 10.85 3.07 -32.96
CA PHE A 651 10.57 4.48 -32.65
C PHE A 651 10.75 4.87 -31.17
N THR A 652 11.41 4.06 -30.37
CA THR A 652 11.69 4.38 -28.98
C THR A 652 13.11 4.95 -28.83
N SER A 653 13.23 6.02 -28.07
CA SER A 653 14.46 6.81 -27.89
C SER A 653 14.92 6.82 -26.44
N VAL A 654 16.17 7.22 -26.22
CA VAL A 654 16.74 7.40 -24.88
C VAL A 654 17.36 8.79 -24.77
N GLY A 655 17.08 9.53 -23.70
CA GLY A 655 17.78 10.78 -23.41
C GLY A 655 19.22 10.52 -23.01
N GLU A 656 19.43 10.07 -21.81
CA GLU A 656 20.73 9.80 -21.26
C GLU A 656 20.86 8.38 -20.71
N ILE A 657 21.99 7.73 -20.98
CA ILE A 657 22.47 6.54 -20.29
C ILE A 657 23.79 6.91 -19.62
N VAL A 658 23.84 6.79 -18.31
CA VAL A 658 25.03 7.05 -17.49
C VAL A 658 25.41 5.79 -16.73
N ILE A 659 26.60 5.27 -16.97
CA ILE A 659 27.16 4.09 -16.31
C ILE A 659 28.49 4.51 -15.68
N HIS A 660 28.54 4.52 -14.37
CA HIS A 660 29.73 4.96 -13.64
C HIS A 660 30.10 3.93 -12.54
N GLY A 661 31.41 3.60 -12.45
CA GLY A 661 31.95 2.70 -11.44
C GLY A 661 31.36 1.28 -11.48
N SER A 662 30.84 0.84 -12.64
CA SER A 662 29.93 -0.31 -12.69
C SER A 662 30.46 -1.43 -13.59
N SER A 663 29.97 -2.65 -13.34
CA SER A 663 30.21 -3.82 -14.18
C SER A 663 28.92 -4.26 -14.87
N ILE A 664 28.91 -4.20 -16.19
CA ILE A 664 27.78 -4.64 -17.01
C ILE A 664 28.21 -5.85 -17.82
N ARG A 665 27.49 -6.94 -17.69
CA ARG A 665 27.75 -8.17 -18.42
C ARG A 665 26.48 -8.74 -19.04
N GLN A 666 26.55 -9.07 -20.32
CA GLN A 666 25.53 -9.87 -21.00
C GLN A 666 25.79 -11.36 -20.76
N SER A 667 24.76 -12.12 -20.32
CA SER A 667 24.93 -13.50 -19.87
C SER A 667 24.96 -14.55 -21.00
N SER A 668 24.44 -14.25 -22.20
CA SER A 668 24.40 -15.20 -23.31
C SER A 668 24.62 -14.52 -24.67
N GLU A 669 25.29 -15.27 -25.58
CA GLU A 669 25.62 -14.81 -26.95
C GLU A 669 24.44 -14.91 -27.94
N ASP A 670 23.34 -15.61 -27.62
CA ASP A 670 22.37 -16.08 -28.61
C ASP A 670 20.91 -15.57 -28.41
N ARG A 671 20.66 -14.61 -27.57
CA ARG A 671 19.28 -14.12 -27.32
C ARG A 671 19.07 -12.68 -27.75
N GLY A 672 17.92 -12.46 -28.38
CA GLY A 672 17.24 -11.18 -28.50
C GLY A 672 17.38 -10.48 -29.85
N ASN A 673 16.25 -10.04 -30.37
CA ASN A 673 16.14 -8.98 -31.38
C ASN A 673 16.33 -7.66 -30.65
N GLY A 674 17.55 -7.32 -30.18
CA GLY A 674 17.74 -6.17 -29.32
C GLY A 674 19.05 -5.46 -29.55
N PHE A 675 19.17 -4.31 -28.94
CA PHE A 675 20.37 -3.46 -28.91
C PHE A 675 21.03 -3.64 -27.53
N GLY A 676 22.31 -3.46 -27.42
CA GLY A 676 23.00 -3.59 -26.12
C GLY A 676 22.71 -2.41 -25.21
N ILE A 677 23.55 -1.39 -25.24
CA ILE A 677 23.36 -0.14 -24.48
C ILE A 677 22.94 0.95 -25.45
N GLY A 678 21.68 1.40 -25.39
CA GLY A 678 21.23 2.47 -26.30
C GLY A 678 19.77 2.39 -26.72
N CYS A 679 19.48 2.57 -28.02
CA CYS A 679 18.11 2.63 -28.54
C CYS A 679 17.87 1.74 -29.75
N GLY A 680 16.57 1.40 -29.97
CA GLY A 680 16.09 0.52 -31.02
C GLY A 680 16.03 1.10 -32.42
N GLU A 681 15.40 0.36 -33.37
CA GLU A 681 15.17 0.81 -34.74
C GLU A 681 14.38 2.12 -34.75
N TYR A 682 14.78 3.06 -35.62
CA TYR A 682 14.20 4.41 -35.73
C TYR A 682 14.34 5.28 -34.46
N GLY A 683 14.94 4.77 -33.38
CA GLY A 683 15.14 5.48 -32.14
C GLY A 683 16.37 6.39 -32.15
N THR A 684 16.39 7.35 -31.23
CA THR A 684 17.49 8.28 -31.01
C THR A 684 18.03 8.17 -29.60
N PHE A 685 19.25 8.61 -29.38
CA PHE A 685 19.79 8.85 -28.03
C PHE A 685 20.50 10.21 -28.02
N ASP A 686 20.49 10.88 -26.86
CA ASP A 686 21.20 12.14 -26.71
C ASP A 686 22.63 11.87 -26.21
N ARG A 687 22.79 11.04 -25.17
CA ARG A 687 24.07 10.76 -24.55
C ARG A 687 24.16 9.34 -23.99
N ILE A 688 25.28 8.70 -24.22
CA ILE A 688 25.76 7.49 -23.54
C ILE A 688 27.09 7.82 -22.90
N ASP A 689 27.19 7.77 -21.56
CA ASP A 689 28.36 8.10 -20.78
C ASP A 689 28.79 6.91 -19.93
N ILE A 690 29.92 6.30 -20.25
CA ILE A 690 30.50 5.14 -19.57
C ILE A 690 31.80 5.57 -18.95
N GLN A 691 31.89 5.54 -17.63
CA GLN A 691 33.05 6.00 -16.90
C GLN A 691 33.42 5.03 -15.77
N ASP A 692 34.74 4.82 -15.58
CA ASP A 692 35.29 3.97 -14.50
C ASP A 692 34.66 2.57 -14.44
N SER A 693 34.29 1.99 -15.60
CA SER A 693 33.39 0.84 -15.70
C SER A 693 33.96 -0.31 -16.55
N GLN A 694 33.41 -1.50 -16.31
CA GLN A 694 33.67 -2.69 -17.12
C GLN A 694 32.41 -3.10 -17.87
N ILE A 695 32.46 -3.11 -19.20
CA ILE A 695 31.34 -3.46 -20.07
C ILE A 695 31.70 -4.69 -20.89
N ASP A 696 30.91 -5.75 -20.84
CA ASP A 696 31.11 -6.98 -21.58
C ASP A 696 29.85 -7.38 -22.33
N ILE A 697 29.77 -7.05 -23.62
CA ILE A 697 28.64 -7.33 -24.50
C ILE A 697 29.14 -8.25 -25.63
N PRO A 698 29.06 -9.57 -25.45
CA PRO A 698 29.63 -10.55 -26.38
C PRO A 698 28.84 -10.75 -27.67
N GLY A 699 27.62 -10.20 -27.81
CA GLY A 699 26.95 -10.19 -29.11
C GLY A 699 25.42 -10.04 -29.06
N PHE A 700 24.90 -9.17 -29.91
CA PHE A 700 23.47 -9.07 -30.22
C PHE A 700 23.20 -9.48 -31.67
N LYS A 701 22.08 -10.16 -31.90
CA LYS A 701 21.72 -10.71 -33.20
C LYS A 701 21.24 -9.64 -34.20
N ASP A 702 20.57 -8.60 -33.74
CA ASP A 702 19.94 -7.58 -34.57
C ASP A 702 20.13 -6.16 -33.99
N GLY A 703 21.31 -5.58 -34.01
CA GLY A 703 21.50 -4.21 -33.57
C GLY A 703 22.90 -3.79 -33.19
N VAL A 704 23.04 -2.59 -32.70
CA VAL A 704 24.31 -1.98 -32.25
C VAL A 704 24.55 -2.38 -30.79
N ALA A 705 25.78 -2.80 -30.46
CA ALA A 705 26.08 -3.18 -29.07
C ALA A 705 26.08 -1.96 -28.13
N ILE A 706 26.69 -0.82 -28.54
CA ILE A 706 26.60 0.44 -27.77
C ILE A 706 26.27 1.58 -28.74
N GLY A 707 25.12 2.19 -28.60
CA GLY A 707 24.69 3.31 -29.41
C GLY A 707 23.24 3.27 -29.88
N GLY A 708 23.01 3.57 -31.14
CA GLY A 708 21.64 3.76 -31.61
C GLY A 708 21.29 3.19 -32.94
N GLY A 709 20.08 2.90 -33.05
CA GLY A 709 19.21 2.38 -34.04
C GLY A 709 19.61 2.35 -35.50
N ARG A 710 19.00 1.36 -36.19
CA ARG A 710 18.95 1.33 -37.67
C ARG A 710 17.83 2.26 -38.15
N TYR A 711 17.98 2.79 -39.35
CA TYR A 711 16.98 3.59 -40.07
C TYR A 711 16.48 4.86 -39.34
N THR A 712 17.28 5.41 -38.45
CA THR A 712 16.92 6.62 -37.69
C THR A 712 16.95 7.84 -38.60
N LYS A 713 15.89 8.64 -38.62
CA LYS A 713 15.79 9.91 -39.33
C LYS A 713 15.97 11.06 -38.33
N ASP A 714 16.81 12.04 -38.73
CA ASP A 714 17.08 13.26 -37.96
C ASP A 714 17.38 13.03 -36.48
N PRO A 715 18.41 12.20 -36.16
CA PRO A 715 18.68 11.82 -34.78
C PRO A 715 19.20 12.95 -33.88
N GLY A 716 19.44 14.14 -34.45
CA GLY A 716 20.10 15.25 -33.77
C GLY A 716 21.56 14.94 -33.42
N ASN A 717 22.13 15.71 -32.51
CA ASN A 717 23.49 15.47 -32.02
C ASN A 717 23.44 14.42 -30.93
N SER A 718 24.30 13.39 -31.07
CA SER A 718 24.41 12.28 -30.11
C SER A 718 25.86 12.15 -29.64
N VAL A 719 26.03 11.78 -28.37
CA VAL A 719 27.36 11.62 -27.77
C VAL A 719 27.51 10.23 -27.17
N ILE A 720 28.63 9.55 -27.47
CA ILE A 720 29.09 8.37 -26.74
C ILE A 720 30.44 8.76 -26.12
N ARG A 721 30.53 8.68 -24.80
CA ARG A 721 31.75 8.89 -24.05
C ARG A 721 32.09 7.61 -23.29
N ILE A 722 33.37 7.18 -23.44
CA ILE A 722 33.96 6.05 -22.73
C ILE A 722 35.20 6.56 -22.05
N ALA A 723 35.24 6.60 -20.74
CA ALA A 723 36.39 7.11 -20.00
C ALA A 723 36.81 6.16 -18.87
N ASN A 724 38.13 5.98 -18.67
CA ASN A 724 38.71 5.14 -17.62
C ASN A 724 38.09 3.74 -17.57
N SER A 725 37.73 3.17 -18.71
CA SER A 725 36.87 1.99 -18.77
C SER A 725 37.46 0.87 -19.61
N ARG A 726 36.98 -0.35 -19.31
CA ARG A 726 37.26 -1.52 -20.17
C ARG A 726 35.96 -1.93 -20.85
N VAL A 727 35.96 -1.90 -22.19
CA VAL A 727 34.74 -2.18 -22.97
C VAL A 727 35.01 -3.25 -24.01
N PHE A 728 34.30 -4.34 -23.95
CA PHE A 728 34.14 -5.32 -25.00
C PHE A 728 32.72 -5.21 -25.59
N ALA A 729 32.64 -4.87 -26.88
CA ALA A 729 31.37 -4.69 -27.58
C ALA A 729 31.38 -5.48 -28.89
N ARG A 730 30.43 -6.37 -29.09
CA ARG A 730 30.28 -7.15 -30.32
C ARG A 730 28.84 -7.12 -30.80
N THR A 731 28.64 -6.94 -32.10
CA THR A 731 27.34 -7.17 -32.73
C THR A 731 27.41 -8.37 -33.66
N ARG A 732 26.39 -9.14 -33.72
CA ARG A 732 26.17 -10.23 -34.70
C ARG A 732 25.20 -9.83 -35.80
N ASP A 733 24.78 -8.56 -35.78
CA ASP A 733 23.83 -8.03 -36.74
C ASP A 733 24.46 -7.87 -38.11
N ARG A 734 23.61 -8.01 -39.10
CA ARG A 734 24.01 -7.99 -40.51
C ARG A 734 24.51 -6.63 -41.01
N TRP A 735 24.25 -5.51 -40.34
CA TRP A 735 24.59 -4.18 -40.83
C TRP A 735 24.90 -3.16 -39.74
N SER A 736 25.18 -3.60 -38.54
CA SER A 736 25.38 -2.69 -37.43
C SER A 736 26.84 -2.62 -36.95
N THR A 737 27.27 -1.44 -36.55
CA THR A 737 28.52 -1.22 -35.83
C THR A 737 28.43 -1.81 -34.42
N ALA A 738 29.55 -2.15 -33.80
CA ALA A 738 29.56 -2.51 -32.39
C ALA A 738 29.35 -1.27 -31.50
N ILE A 739 30.06 -0.17 -31.78
CA ILE A 739 29.91 1.12 -31.06
C ILE A 739 29.60 2.21 -32.08
N GLY A 740 28.39 2.83 -31.97
CA GLY A 740 28.03 3.91 -32.88
C GLY A 740 26.60 3.93 -33.36
N ARG A 741 26.38 4.06 -34.64
CA ARG A 741 25.06 4.10 -35.30
C ARG A 741 24.89 2.97 -36.30
N GLY A 742 23.68 2.42 -36.32
CA GLY A 742 23.27 1.38 -37.25
C GLY A 742 23.06 1.87 -38.70
N VAL A 743 22.77 0.92 -39.58
CA VAL A 743 22.64 1.13 -41.04
C VAL A 743 21.54 2.14 -41.38
N ALA A 744 21.76 2.88 -42.49
CA ALA A 744 20.80 3.78 -43.14
C ALA A 744 20.21 4.87 -42.23
N SER A 745 20.94 5.31 -41.22
CA SER A 745 20.55 6.49 -40.42
C SER A 745 20.89 7.76 -41.23
N SER A 746 19.96 8.74 -41.25
CA SER A 746 20.03 9.94 -42.10
C SER A 746 19.58 11.20 -41.34
N GLY A 747 20.12 12.37 -41.77
CA GLY A 747 19.78 13.69 -41.21
C GLY A 747 21.00 14.57 -41.00
N ASP A 748 20.77 15.75 -40.41
CA ASP A 748 21.82 16.78 -40.23
C ASP A 748 22.57 16.62 -38.88
N GLY A 749 22.19 15.70 -38.03
CA GLY A 749 22.82 15.46 -36.75
C GLY A 749 24.21 14.81 -36.85
N ALA A 750 25.04 15.01 -35.82
CA ALA A 750 26.35 14.43 -35.71
C ALA A 750 26.47 13.45 -34.56
N LEU A 751 27.11 12.31 -34.79
CA LEU A 751 27.57 11.39 -33.73
C LEU A 751 28.94 11.82 -33.26
N ARG A 752 29.13 11.98 -31.97
CA ARG A 752 30.46 12.24 -31.35
C ARG A 752 30.83 11.09 -30.45
N ILE A 753 31.98 10.47 -30.68
CA ILE A 753 32.51 9.37 -29.87
C ILE A 753 33.82 9.84 -29.24
N PHE A 754 33.86 9.81 -27.92
CA PHE A 754 35.03 10.14 -27.11
C PHE A 754 35.48 8.90 -26.36
N ILE A 755 36.73 8.48 -26.55
CA ILE A 755 37.37 7.36 -25.85
C ILE A 755 38.60 7.90 -25.16
N GLU A 756 38.62 7.84 -23.84
CA GLU A 756 39.66 8.45 -23.02
C GLU A 756 40.13 7.48 -21.93
N ASN A 757 41.47 7.31 -21.82
CA ASN A 757 42.13 6.45 -20.81
C ASN A 757 41.45 5.07 -20.68
N SER A 758 41.12 4.43 -21.79
CA SER A 758 40.29 3.25 -21.84
C SER A 758 40.86 2.14 -22.71
N THR A 759 40.41 0.90 -22.43
CA THR A 759 40.65 -0.25 -23.30
C THR A 759 39.35 -0.66 -23.97
N VAL A 760 39.26 -0.56 -25.28
CA VAL A 760 38.03 -0.81 -26.04
C VAL A 760 38.31 -1.82 -27.15
N THR A 761 37.56 -2.93 -27.16
CA THR A 761 37.53 -3.90 -28.24
C THR A 761 36.14 -3.92 -28.85
N ALA A 762 36.01 -3.52 -30.10
CA ALA A 762 34.73 -3.37 -30.81
C ALA A 762 34.72 -4.26 -32.06
N LYS A 763 33.81 -5.26 -32.08
CA LYS A 763 33.64 -6.18 -33.21
C LYS A 763 32.33 -5.89 -33.96
N GLY A 764 32.45 -5.29 -35.15
CA GLY A 764 31.33 -4.97 -36.06
C GLY A 764 30.65 -6.21 -36.65
N GLY A 765 29.49 -6.04 -37.20
CA GLY A 765 28.74 -7.10 -37.85
C GLY A 765 29.21 -7.44 -39.26
N TRP A 766 28.43 -8.19 -40.03
CA TRP A 766 28.78 -8.70 -41.35
C TRP A 766 27.89 -8.14 -42.48
N LEU A 767 28.37 -8.20 -43.71
CA LEU A 767 27.69 -7.75 -44.92
C LEU A 767 27.45 -8.92 -45.90
N PHE A 768 26.37 -8.80 -46.66
CA PHE A 768 26.05 -9.68 -47.79
C PHE A 768 26.46 -8.95 -49.07
N GLY A 769 27.48 -9.34 -49.80
CA GLY A 769 27.80 -8.75 -51.14
C GLY A 769 29.23 -8.26 -51.25
N ASP A 770 29.51 -7.50 -52.27
CA ASP A 770 30.86 -7.11 -52.72
C ASP A 770 31.71 -6.43 -51.66
N ASP A 771 33.02 -6.67 -51.69
CA ASP A 771 34.06 -6.22 -50.75
C ASP A 771 34.21 -4.69 -50.58
N THR A 772 33.31 -3.90 -51.15
CA THR A 772 33.36 -2.43 -51.13
C THR A 772 32.51 -1.79 -50.00
N GLU A 773 31.74 -2.57 -49.25
CA GLU A 773 30.83 -2.07 -48.20
C GLU A 773 31.30 -2.56 -46.80
N TYR A 774 31.41 -1.64 -45.85
CA TYR A 774 32.02 -1.89 -44.54
C TYR A 774 31.02 -1.73 -43.41
N VAL A 775 31.12 -2.61 -42.41
CA VAL A 775 30.45 -2.48 -41.10
C VAL A 775 31.55 -2.36 -40.04
N PRO A 776 31.92 -1.15 -39.64
CA PRO A 776 33.03 -0.92 -38.75
C PRO A 776 32.76 -1.39 -37.34
N GLY A 777 33.81 -1.67 -36.57
CA GLY A 777 33.67 -1.87 -35.11
C GLY A 777 33.19 -0.58 -34.43
N ILE A 778 33.78 0.58 -34.79
CA ILE A 778 33.45 1.88 -34.18
C ILE A 778 33.08 2.89 -35.24
N GLY A 779 31.99 3.61 -35.08
CA GLY A 779 31.61 4.73 -35.94
C GLY A 779 30.21 4.63 -36.53
N ILE A 780 30.10 4.83 -37.85
CA ILE A 780 28.83 4.86 -38.58
C ILE A 780 28.79 3.73 -39.58
N SER A 781 27.70 2.97 -39.56
CA SER A 781 27.46 1.85 -40.44
C SER A 781 27.10 2.28 -41.84
N TYR A 782 27.15 1.32 -42.77
CA TYR A 782 26.80 1.40 -44.18
C TYR A 782 25.47 2.15 -44.49
N LYS A 783 25.40 2.88 -45.61
CA LYS A 783 24.27 3.69 -46.07
C LYS A 783 23.82 4.79 -45.10
N SER A 784 24.54 5.09 -44.05
CA SER A 784 24.22 6.25 -43.21
C SER A 784 24.72 7.55 -43.82
N SER A 785 23.92 8.62 -43.76
CA SER A 785 24.28 9.95 -44.28
C SER A 785 24.74 10.92 -43.18
N LEU A 786 24.85 10.43 -41.94
CA LEU A 786 25.28 11.21 -40.79
C LEU A 786 26.80 11.45 -40.78
N ASN A 787 27.24 12.49 -40.06
CA ASN A 787 28.65 12.73 -39.78
C ASN A 787 29.00 12.10 -38.41
N ALA A 788 30.19 11.50 -38.28
CA ALA A 788 30.76 11.14 -36.99
C ALA A 788 32.06 11.91 -36.73
N TYR A 789 32.29 12.22 -35.46
CA TYR A 789 33.54 12.75 -34.94
C TYR A 789 34.03 11.77 -33.89
N ILE A 790 35.23 11.22 -34.09
CA ILE A 790 35.79 10.22 -33.18
C ILE A 790 37.06 10.78 -32.58
N GLN A 791 37.13 10.86 -31.27
CA GLN A 791 38.36 11.27 -30.56
C GLN A 791 38.80 10.14 -29.63
N VAL A 792 40.08 9.75 -29.77
CA VAL A 792 40.70 8.69 -28.96
C VAL A 792 41.91 9.29 -28.26
N MET A 793 41.94 9.24 -26.94
CA MET A 793 42.99 9.81 -26.11
C MET A 793 43.47 8.80 -25.07
N ASP A 794 44.78 8.64 -24.94
CA ASP A 794 45.43 7.82 -23.90
C ASP A 794 44.85 6.41 -23.78
N SER A 795 44.44 5.81 -24.89
CA SER A 795 43.63 4.62 -24.91
C SER A 795 44.20 3.49 -25.79
N THR A 796 43.78 2.27 -25.51
CA THR A 796 44.00 1.13 -26.41
C THR A 796 42.68 0.76 -27.06
N VAL A 797 42.61 0.87 -28.39
CA VAL A 797 41.35 0.62 -29.13
C VAL A 797 41.64 -0.40 -30.23
N GLU A 798 40.84 -1.44 -30.25
CA GLU A 798 40.79 -2.44 -31.30
C GLU A 798 39.43 -2.42 -31.98
N SER A 799 39.37 -2.05 -33.23
CA SER A 799 38.19 -2.01 -34.07
C SER A 799 38.28 -3.08 -35.14
N PHE A 800 37.32 -3.93 -35.24
CA PHE A 800 37.28 -5.05 -36.16
C PHE A 800 36.03 -5.01 -37.04
N ARG A 801 36.17 -5.49 -38.29
CA ARG A 801 35.11 -5.87 -39.21
C ARG A 801 35.10 -7.37 -39.45
N HIS A 802 33.97 -7.91 -39.79
CA HIS A 802 33.85 -9.31 -40.16
C HIS A 802 34.04 -9.50 -41.68
N THR A 803 34.83 -10.53 -42.10
CA THR A 803 35.21 -10.73 -43.51
C THR A 803 34.32 -11.69 -44.29
N LYS A 804 33.44 -12.48 -43.62
CA LYS A 804 32.62 -13.50 -44.25
C LYS A 804 31.18 -13.46 -43.83
N SER A 805 30.29 -14.02 -44.69
CA SER A 805 28.85 -14.13 -44.44
C SER A 805 28.50 -15.43 -43.75
N ARG A 806 27.77 -15.38 -42.66
CA ARG A 806 26.98 -16.42 -41.95
C ARG A 806 27.63 -17.26 -40.83
N ASN A 807 28.90 -17.63 -40.83
CA ASN A 807 29.45 -18.29 -39.64
C ASN A 807 30.38 -17.28 -38.95
N MET A 808 29.89 -16.72 -37.81
CA MET A 808 30.65 -15.75 -37.03
C MET A 808 31.74 -16.45 -36.20
N ASP A 809 32.79 -16.95 -36.82
CA ASP A 809 33.93 -17.44 -36.10
C ASP A 809 34.85 -16.26 -35.74
N ASP A 810 35.43 -16.30 -34.56
CA ASP A 810 36.38 -15.26 -34.10
C ASP A 810 37.63 -15.12 -35.00
N SER A 811 37.97 -16.14 -35.77
CA SER A 811 39.04 -16.11 -36.78
C SER A 811 38.76 -15.26 -38.01
N ASP A 812 37.50 -14.90 -38.27
CA ASP A 812 37.05 -14.15 -39.44
C ASP A 812 37.05 -12.61 -39.22
N TYR A 813 37.43 -12.14 -38.05
CA TYR A 813 37.56 -10.70 -37.78
C TYR A 813 38.94 -10.19 -38.19
N VAL A 814 38.96 -9.04 -38.89
CA VAL A 814 40.16 -8.28 -39.26
C VAL A 814 40.10 -6.87 -38.69
N TYR A 815 41.24 -6.29 -38.43
CA TYR A 815 41.31 -4.88 -38.04
C TYR A 815 40.65 -3.99 -39.09
N ASP A 816 39.88 -3.04 -38.64
CA ASP A 816 39.22 -2.05 -39.48
C ASP A 816 39.40 -0.65 -38.92
N ASP A 817 39.50 0.32 -39.81
CA ASP A 817 39.68 1.71 -39.41
C ASP A 817 38.42 2.26 -38.70
N LEU A 818 38.61 3.31 -37.92
CA LEU A 818 37.51 4.07 -37.33
C LEU A 818 36.77 4.80 -38.46
N HIS A 819 35.47 4.61 -38.54
CA HIS A 819 34.67 5.13 -39.67
C HIS A 819 33.83 6.34 -39.32
N THR A 820 34.11 7.48 -39.96
CA THR A 820 33.39 8.76 -39.83
C THR A 820 32.66 9.14 -41.10
N LYS A 821 32.22 8.39 -41.96
CA LYS A 821 31.59 8.59 -43.26
C LYS A 821 32.56 8.91 -44.40
N LYS A 822 32.41 8.20 -45.52
CA LYS A 822 32.93 8.61 -46.81
C LYS A 822 32.09 9.75 -47.39
N LEU A 823 32.35 11.01 -47.04
CA LEU A 823 31.99 12.13 -47.87
C LEU A 823 33.09 12.38 -48.90
N PRO A 824 32.77 12.83 -50.12
CA PRO A 824 33.77 13.34 -51.02
C PRO A 824 34.35 14.65 -50.45
N GLY A 825 35.50 14.56 -49.77
CA GLY A 825 36.15 15.68 -49.10
C GLY A 825 36.66 15.29 -47.71
N ASN A 826 37.86 14.95 -47.57
CA ASN A 826 38.75 14.76 -46.45
C ASN A 826 38.20 14.08 -45.16
N PRO A 827 38.10 12.74 -45.12
CA PRO A 827 37.65 12.01 -43.93
C PRO A 827 38.62 12.09 -42.72
N ALA A 828 39.86 12.56 -42.93
CA ALA A 828 40.87 12.65 -41.84
C ALA A 828 40.57 13.79 -40.84
N GLU A 829 39.72 14.78 -41.19
CA GLU A 829 39.44 15.90 -40.28
C GLU A 829 38.50 15.54 -39.14
N ASN A 830 37.77 14.41 -39.18
CA ASN A 830 36.81 14.00 -38.18
C ASN A 830 37.34 12.95 -37.19
N ILE A 831 38.60 12.53 -37.30
CA ILE A 831 39.25 11.59 -36.41
C ILE A 831 40.46 12.27 -35.73
N SER A 832 40.43 12.29 -34.41
CA SER A 832 41.54 12.83 -33.59
C SER A 832 42.07 11.75 -32.65
N ILE A 833 43.29 11.32 -32.81
CA ILE A 833 43.92 10.28 -32.01
C ILE A 833 45.25 10.83 -31.44
N CYS A 834 45.42 10.68 -30.13
CA CYS A 834 46.67 11.08 -29.49
C CYS A 834 46.96 10.21 -28.25
N GLY A 835 48.22 9.94 -27.97
CA GLY A 835 48.66 9.14 -26.84
C GLY A 835 48.10 7.71 -26.82
N SER A 836 47.63 7.21 -27.97
CA SER A 836 46.79 6.02 -28.02
C SER A 836 47.39 4.92 -28.92
N THR A 837 47.01 3.67 -28.66
CA THR A 837 47.25 2.54 -29.56
C THR A 837 45.94 2.17 -30.25
N VAL A 838 45.85 2.27 -31.55
CA VAL A 838 44.66 1.90 -32.34
C VAL A 838 45.06 0.79 -33.31
N ASN A 839 44.35 -0.36 -33.25
CA ASN A 839 44.61 -1.54 -34.07
C ASN A 839 46.09 -1.97 -34.09
N GLY A 840 46.72 -1.94 -32.93
CA GLY A 840 48.15 -2.27 -32.74
C GLY A 840 49.13 -1.16 -33.11
N THR A 841 48.68 -0.04 -33.69
CA THR A 841 49.52 1.09 -34.06
C THR A 841 49.51 2.16 -32.98
N ARG A 842 50.69 2.50 -32.42
CA ARG A 842 50.84 3.60 -31.43
C ARG A 842 50.88 4.94 -32.16
N ILE A 843 50.06 5.89 -31.66
CA ILE A 843 50.00 7.30 -32.10
C ILE A 843 50.24 8.18 -30.89
N ASP A 844 51.41 8.80 -30.86
CA ASP A 844 51.87 9.63 -29.74
C ASP A 844 51.19 11.00 -29.72
N HIS A 845 51.30 11.74 -28.61
CA HIS A 845 50.83 13.11 -28.51
C HIS A 845 51.64 14.04 -29.42
N SER A 846 50.96 14.90 -30.16
CA SER A 846 51.59 15.99 -30.91
C SER A 846 51.73 17.22 -29.99
N LEU A 847 52.89 17.29 -29.30
CA LEU A 847 53.11 18.28 -28.26
C LEU A 847 53.66 19.60 -28.83
N ASP A 848 53.18 20.71 -28.33
CA ASP A 848 53.80 22.02 -28.55
C ASP A 848 55.03 22.23 -27.63
N LYS A 849 55.69 23.40 -27.78
CA LYS A 849 56.88 23.73 -26.99
C LYS A 849 56.63 23.82 -25.46
N TYR A 850 55.39 23.85 -25.01
CA TYR A 850 54.98 23.85 -23.61
C TYR A 850 54.44 22.49 -23.14
N GLY A 851 54.59 21.45 -23.93
CA GLY A 851 54.12 20.10 -23.62
C GLY A 851 52.64 19.89 -23.77
N LYS A 852 51.92 20.81 -24.39
CA LYS A 852 50.49 20.70 -24.63
C LYS A 852 50.20 19.97 -25.93
N CYS A 853 49.40 18.93 -25.89
CA CYS A 853 49.00 18.26 -27.11
C CYS A 853 48.03 19.15 -27.92
N SER A 854 48.36 19.33 -29.20
CA SER A 854 47.57 20.15 -30.12
C SER A 854 46.19 19.56 -30.44
N LEU A 855 46.02 18.23 -30.24
CA LEU A 855 44.78 17.51 -30.51
C LEU A 855 43.86 17.38 -29.30
N CYS A 856 44.36 16.97 -28.14
CA CYS A 856 43.54 16.73 -26.95
C CYS A 856 43.64 17.85 -25.90
N GLY A 857 44.58 18.77 -26.05
CA GLY A 857 44.75 19.86 -25.11
C GLY A 857 45.40 19.48 -23.78
N LYS A 858 45.68 18.19 -23.53
CA LYS A 858 46.36 17.72 -22.33
C LYS A 858 47.84 18.05 -22.37
N TYR A 859 48.46 18.14 -21.22
CA TYR A 859 49.91 18.33 -21.08
C TYR A 859 50.55 16.98 -20.74
N ASP A 860 51.66 16.69 -21.41
CA ASP A 860 52.51 15.56 -21.07
C ASP A 860 53.47 15.99 -19.96
N ILE A 861 53.25 15.46 -18.75
CA ILE A 861 54.04 15.84 -17.56
C ILE A 861 55.48 15.36 -17.66
N GLY A 862 55.70 14.18 -18.26
CA GLY A 862 57.07 13.67 -18.53
C GLY A 862 57.85 14.60 -19.43
N TYR A 863 57.27 15.00 -20.57
CA TYR A 863 57.84 15.98 -21.46
C TYR A 863 58.09 17.33 -20.77
N CYS A 864 57.10 17.79 -19.99
CA CYS A 864 57.23 19.05 -19.27
C CYS A 864 58.34 19.01 -18.23
N TYR A 865 58.55 17.90 -17.56
CA TYR A 865 59.66 17.68 -16.65
C TYR A 865 61.02 17.70 -17.37
N GLU A 866 61.13 16.89 -18.39
CA GLU A 866 62.41 16.81 -19.23
C GLU A 866 62.79 18.16 -19.85
N LYS A 867 61.77 19.02 -20.14
CA LYS A 867 62.03 20.34 -20.74
C LYS A 867 62.14 21.46 -19.67
N GLY A 868 62.11 21.12 -18.39
CA GLY A 868 62.24 22.09 -17.31
C GLY A 868 61.05 23.07 -17.22
N LEU A 869 59.87 22.62 -17.67
CA LEU A 869 58.63 23.42 -17.66
C LEU A 869 57.82 23.24 -16.35
N LEU A 870 58.25 22.34 -15.48
CA LEU A 870 57.65 22.14 -14.16
C LEU A 870 58.50 22.77 -13.09
N THR A 871 57.84 23.42 -12.13
CA THR A 871 58.48 23.92 -10.91
C THR A 871 57.86 23.16 -9.72
N MET A 872 58.69 22.44 -8.99
CA MET A 872 58.31 21.65 -7.80
C MET A 872 58.70 22.44 -6.55
N GLU A 873 57.79 22.63 -5.66
CA GLU A 873 57.98 23.33 -4.38
C GLU A 873 58.00 22.32 -3.25
N GLY A 874 58.87 22.53 -2.27
CA GLY A 874 58.93 21.71 -1.05
C GLY A 874 59.94 20.54 -1.12
N LEU A 875 60.60 20.31 -2.26
CA LEU A 875 61.55 19.22 -2.46
C LEU A 875 62.96 19.71 -2.79
N THR A 876 63.17 21.01 -3.07
CA THR A 876 64.50 21.60 -3.35
C THR A 876 65.16 22.01 -2.05
N ASP A 877 66.48 21.64 -1.88
CA ASP A 877 67.34 22.01 -0.75
C ASP A 877 66.77 21.67 0.64
N CYS A 878 66.04 20.55 0.76
CA CYS A 878 65.50 20.09 2.04
C CYS A 878 66.60 19.51 2.93
N ALA A 879 66.89 20.15 4.07
CA ALA A 879 67.68 19.53 5.13
C ALA A 879 66.94 18.35 5.76
N TYR A 880 67.66 17.24 6.02
CA TYR A 880 67.06 16.11 6.74
C TYR A 880 66.79 16.46 8.22
N ASP A 881 65.58 16.36 8.65
CA ASP A 881 65.09 16.62 9.99
C ASP A 881 64.32 15.46 10.64
N GLY A 882 64.39 14.27 9.99
CA GLY A 882 63.66 13.08 10.44
C GLY A 882 62.23 13.00 9.99
N SER A 883 61.70 13.99 9.30
CA SER A 883 60.33 14.00 8.80
C SER A 883 60.25 13.62 7.33
N GLU A 884 59.10 13.08 6.92
CA GLU A 884 58.80 12.82 5.52
C GLU A 884 58.74 14.14 4.73
N LYS A 885 59.44 14.20 3.61
CA LYS A 885 59.43 15.37 2.73
C LYS A 885 58.45 15.17 1.60
N LYS A 886 57.54 16.09 1.46
CA LYS A 886 56.48 16.06 0.46
C LYS A 886 56.52 17.28 -0.46
N LEU A 887 56.03 17.09 -1.66
CA LEU A 887 55.76 18.19 -2.59
C LEU A 887 54.74 19.13 -1.94
N THR A 888 55.03 20.40 -1.84
CA THR A 888 54.11 21.43 -1.30
C THR A 888 53.39 22.20 -2.39
N GLY A 889 53.91 22.16 -3.62
CA GLY A 889 53.33 22.74 -4.79
C GLY A 889 53.95 22.26 -6.07
N LEU A 890 53.17 22.13 -7.12
CA LEU A 890 53.62 21.86 -8.49
C LEU A 890 53.01 22.92 -9.40
N SER A 891 53.86 23.63 -10.12
CA SER A 891 53.42 24.55 -11.17
C SER A 891 53.97 24.23 -12.54
N HIS A 892 53.23 24.52 -13.56
CA HIS A 892 53.53 24.25 -14.93
C HIS A 892 53.56 25.50 -15.78
N GLN A 893 54.61 25.73 -16.51
CA GLN A 893 54.72 26.83 -17.47
C GLN A 893 53.91 26.53 -18.74
N THR A 894 52.75 27.19 -18.88
CA THR A 894 51.79 26.98 -19.97
C THR A 894 51.94 27.98 -21.14
N GLY A 895 52.88 28.93 -21.05
CA GLY A 895 53.14 29.95 -22.05
C GLY A 895 54.38 30.79 -21.67
N GLU A 896 54.81 31.75 -22.51
CA GLU A 896 56.05 32.55 -22.28
C GLU A 896 56.09 33.28 -20.94
N ASN A 897 54.94 33.67 -20.43
CA ASN A 897 54.83 34.36 -19.12
C ASN A 897 53.57 33.84 -18.40
N LYS A 898 53.18 32.60 -18.58
CA LYS A 898 52.00 31.99 -17.98
C LYS A 898 52.37 30.70 -17.27
N THR A 899 52.05 30.67 -15.98
CA THR A 899 52.22 29.49 -15.13
C THR A 899 50.87 29.10 -14.57
N LYS A 900 50.55 27.82 -14.58
CA LYS A 900 49.35 27.22 -13.97
C LYS A 900 49.80 26.43 -12.74
N GLN A 901 49.22 26.73 -11.58
CA GLN A 901 49.38 25.88 -10.39
C GLN A 901 48.58 24.59 -10.60
N LEU A 902 49.20 23.47 -10.33
CA LEU A 902 48.56 22.17 -10.42
C LEU A 902 48.07 21.69 -9.05
N THR A 903 46.96 21.00 -8.99
CA THR A 903 46.32 20.51 -7.77
C THR A 903 46.47 19.00 -7.69
N GLU A 904 47.01 18.50 -6.56
CA GLU A 904 47.13 17.05 -6.30
C GLU A 904 45.76 16.40 -6.27
N ASN A 905 45.69 15.18 -6.77
CA ASN A 905 44.45 14.39 -6.98
C ASN A 905 43.46 14.96 -8.01
N THR A 906 43.79 16.10 -8.63
CA THR A 906 43.00 16.71 -9.74
C THR A 906 43.80 16.77 -11.02
N ASP A 907 45.01 17.37 -10.99
CA ASP A 907 45.89 17.57 -12.13
C ASP A 907 47.03 16.53 -12.13
N TYR A 908 47.45 16.01 -10.98
CA TYR A 908 48.46 14.98 -10.81
C TYR A 908 48.26 14.15 -9.55
N THR A 909 48.93 13.00 -9.45
CA THR A 909 49.08 12.21 -8.21
C THR A 909 50.58 12.06 -7.90
N ALA A 910 50.91 12.21 -6.61
CA ALA A 910 52.31 12.04 -6.16
C ALA A 910 52.41 10.78 -5.31
N SER A 911 53.43 9.98 -5.57
CA SER A 911 53.84 8.85 -4.73
C SER A 911 55.27 9.04 -4.26
N TYR A 912 55.50 8.74 -3.00
CA TYR A 912 56.80 8.97 -2.37
C TYR A 912 57.42 7.66 -1.94
N SER A 913 58.68 7.52 -2.18
CA SER A 913 59.45 6.39 -1.67
C SER A 913 60.83 6.84 -1.19
N ASN A 914 61.33 6.25 -0.09
CA ASN A 914 62.61 6.54 0.51
C ASN A 914 62.83 8.00 0.98
N ASN A 915 61.81 8.77 1.21
CA ASN A 915 61.86 10.20 1.52
C ASN A 915 61.90 10.55 3.01
N VAL A 916 62.09 9.54 3.89
CA VAL A 916 62.19 9.67 5.35
C VAL A 916 63.63 9.47 5.87
N HIS A 917 64.54 8.86 5.07
CA HIS A 917 65.89 8.56 5.46
C HIS A 917 66.92 9.36 4.64
N PRO A 918 68.02 9.78 5.26
CA PRO A 918 69.04 10.51 4.53
C PRO A 918 69.72 9.57 3.48
N TYR A 919 69.77 10.02 2.25
CA TYR A 919 70.54 9.40 1.19
C TYR A 919 71.47 10.49 0.55
N THR A 920 72.72 10.38 0.80
CA THR A 920 73.66 11.46 0.54
C THR A 920 74.43 11.30 -0.77
N LEU A 921 74.31 10.19 -1.46
CA LEU A 921 74.95 9.96 -2.76
C LEU A 921 74.11 10.57 -3.88
N THR A 922 74.78 11.23 -4.81
CA THR A 922 74.16 11.73 -6.08
C THR A 922 74.36 10.72 -7.20
N PRO A 923 73.65 10.82 -8.34
CA PRO A 923 73.77 9.90 -9.45
C PRO A 923 75.26 9.77 -10.01
N ASP A 924 76.11 10.76 -9.76
CA ASP A 924 77.50 10.78 -10.18
C ASP A 924 78.50 10.19 -9.17
N ASP A 925 78.01 9.80 -7.97
CA ASP A 925 78.87 9.26 -6.91
C ASP A 925 79.06 7.73 -7.04
N GLU A 926 80.30 7.32 -6.75
CA GLU A 926 80.63 5.88 -6.72
C GLU A 926 79.79 5.20 -5.58
N GLY A 927 78.98 4.19 -5.93
CA GLY A 927 78.10 3.50 -5.00
C GLY A 927 76.69 4.04 -4.92
N PHE A 928 76.28 4.98 -5.80
CA PHE A 928 74.85 5.44 -5.89
C PHE A 928 73.93 4.26 -6.20
N ASP A 929 72.96 4.09 -5.37
CA ASP A 929 71.88 3.07 -5.53
C ASP A 929 70.54 3.77 -5.81
N PRO A 930 70.07 3.77 -7.06
CA PRO A 930 68.77 4.47 -7.38
C PRO A 930 67.56 3.89 -6.72
N ALA A 931 67.67 2.68 -6.14
CA ALA A 931 66.53 2.10 -5.38
C ALA A 931 66.39 2.69 -3.96
N LYS A 932 67.49 3.30 -3.44
CA LYS A 932 67.54 3.90 -2.11
C LYS A 932 67.39 5.40 -2.14
N ALA A 933 67.59 6.05 -3.29
CA ALA A 933 67.42 7.49 -3.42
C ALA A 933 65.94 7.90 -3.20
N PRO A 934 65.69 9.06 -2.58
CA PRO A 934 64.35 9.60 -2.48
C PRO A 934 63.69 9.75 -3.86
N LYS A 935 62.44 9.42 -3.98
CA LYS A 935 61.65 9.49 -5.23
C LYS A 935 60.32 10.14 -4.99
N VAL A 936 59.90 10.94 -5.92
CA VAL A 936 58.58 11.53 -6.06
C VAL A 936 57.95 11.08 -7.38
#